data_e53b064f51787f945755deb31da366de
#
_entry.id   e53b064f51787f945755deb31da366de
#
_cell.length_a   1.000
_cell.length_b   1.000
_cell.length_c   1.000
_cell.angle_alpha   90.00
_cell.angle_beta   90.00
_cell.angle_gamma   90.00
#
_symmetry.space_group_name_H-M   'P 1'
#
loop_
_entity.id
_entity.type
_entity.pdbx_description
1 polymer ?
#
loop_
_entity_poly.entity_id
_entity_poly.type
_entity_poly.pdbx_seq_one_letter_code
_entity_poly.pdbx_strand_id
1 'polypeptide(L)'
;LEAIRKASVSWERKTGPARRVVDQVCLVPDIATFLEVVATWDEEHYFPILIDDIDLSFKFLRAFKPARIVRYPRKPRGIAPGKLWEAASLAVARAWTSDDSQPSGPTLAETLPKKLGVTPPGVVLSSPDAPMLAGAVALAAGRFQPLLRWETPKRYEDVLTAEEAEALLLSMEEKIARRVPKYDRLDDDCDFITLAGDWPYRYEAKGELDVRHPQMKPFYQANGGPLALDDLVARTPDHESRWAFTGRLLGDATSSVYGAMCSLFLQPRSAVLVNTYNEKEKAWSLYSMNSASQVLEKSLAGWEISHRSGATADLAGWHRTFDPVNRFGLVMINSHGGPTRFHVTSGTATTSDVPMTDPAAVVMIHSFSAADPNDPATIAGRWLANGAFVYYGSMNEPGLQAFRPPILVSLLLSENYPLGAALRRSSAEEFGAPWRLLYIGDPLYRVRPTGTLTRLRPNDWPAVASWPRYSAIPALEENANEQQKIQWAVKTSMARFQREEVVRSRGDLSIVLRSIQRDQLPKSIRPFLDSLLTDILFEANRLSELHERLSAIPKTEQTPDVKRVLDMCRTVLFQRYAETGDFAHAERLWSEATYAEPSRQYVEQITAKVGALADTPARKAEWATRLRAAERDLKQTEAGEVIAAERKRVEVPK
;
A
#
# COMPACT_ATOMS: atom_id res chain seq x y z
N LEU A 1 -12.95 22.23 -8.97
CA LEU A 1 -13.23 20.83 -8.62
C LEU A 1 -14.37 20.24 -9.46
N GLU A 2 -15.50 20.95 -9.63
CA GLU A 2 -16.63 20.44 -10.44
C GLU A 2 -16.21 20.16 -11.89
N ALA A 3 -15.38 21.02 -12.49
CA ALA A 3 -14.85 20.81 -13.83
C ALA A 3 -13.97 19.54 -13.90
N ILE A 4 -13.10 19.32 -12.88
CA ILE A 4 -12.30 18.09 -12.77
C ILE A 4 -13.19 16.86 -12.64
N ARG A 5 -14.24 16.95 -11.82
CA ARG A 5 -15.22 15.86 -11.70
C ARG A 5 -15.83 15.52 -13.04
N LYS A 6 -16.29 16.54 -13.77
CA LYS A 6 -16.87 16.36 -15.11
C LYS A 6 -15.89 15.77 -16.11
N ALA A 7 -14.66 16.28 -16.15
CA ALA A 7 -13.60 15.76 -17.02
C ALA A 7 -13.28 14.31 -16.69
N SER A 8 -13.12 13.98 -15.42
CA SER A 8 -12.84 12.61 -14.95
C SER A 8 -14.00 11.65 -15.25
N VAL A 9 -15.27 12.08 -15.08
CA VAL A 9 -16.46 11.28 -15.42
C VAL A 9 -16.58 11.12 -16.93
N SER A 10 -16.33 12.19 -17.70
CA SER A 10 -16.34 12.10 -19.17
C SER A 10 -15.27 11.13 -19.68
N TRP A 11 -14.09 11.15 -19.10
CA TRP A 11 -13.01 10.21 -19.40
C TRP A 11 -13.43 8.77 -19.12
N GLU A 12 -13.95 8.47 -17.95
CA GLU A 12 -14.45 7.12 -17.63
C GLU A 12 -15.58 6.67 -18.55
N ARG A 13 -16.46 7.56 -18.97
CA ARG A 13 -17.50 7.25 -19.96
C ARG A 13 -16.94 6.96 -21.34
N LYS A 14 -15.84 7.62 -21.71
CA LYS A 14 -15.20 7.41 -23.03
C LYS A 14 -14.32 6.15 -23.05
N THR A 15 -13.64 5.83 -21.96
CA THR A 15 -12.67 4.72 -21.89
C THR A 15 -13.14 3.56 -20.99
N GLY A 16 -13.81 3.83 -19.90
CA GLY A 16 -14.25 2.83 -18.91
C GLY A 16 -15.39 1.94 -19.40
N PRO A 17 -16.46 2.45 -20.06
CA PRO A 17 -17.51 1.60 -20.60
C PRO A 17 -17.09 0.77 -21.82
N ALA A 18 -16.11 1.25 -22.57
CA ALA A 18 -15.56 0.50 -23.69
C ALA A 18 -14.65 -0.63 -23.19
N ARG A 19 -13.88 -0.41 -22.11
CA ARG A 19 -12.90 -1.36 -21.60
C ARG A 19 -13.52 -2.27 -20.54
N ARG A 20 -13.63 -3.54 -20.87
CA ARG A 20 -14.25 -4.55 -20.01
C ARG A 20 -13.21 -5.29 -19.18
N VAL A 21 -13.54 -5.57 -17.93
CA VAL A 21 -12.70 -6.39 -17.06
C VAL A 21 -12.95 -7.86 -17.37
N VAL A 22 -11.93 -8.59 -17.79
CA VAL A 22 -12.00 -10.05 -17.86
C VAL A 22 -11.92 -10.61 -16.44
N ASP A 23 -12.85 -11.50 -16.08
CA ASP A 23 -12.98 -12.06 -14.72
C ASP A 23 -11.90 -13.12 -14.44
N GLN A 24 -10.65 -12.69 -14.53
CA GLN A 24 -9.46 -13.49 -14.24
C GLN A 24 -8.40 -12.65 -13.55
N VAL A 25 -7.48 -13.32 -12.87
CA VAL A 25 -6.24 -12.73 -12.35
C VAL A 25 -5.07 -13.54 -12.86
N CYS A 26 -4.03 -12.84 -13.35
CA CYS A 26 -2.77 -13.46 -13.73
C CYS A 26 -1.73 -13.24 -12.61
N LEU A 27 -1.10 -14.32 -12.14
CA LEU A 27 0.01 -14.29 -11.20
C LEU A 27 1.30 -14.57 -11.98
N VAL A 28 2.22 -13.61 -12.01
CA VAL A 28 3.46 -13.67 -12.79
C VAL A 28 4.69 -13.70 -11.88
N PRO A 29 5.80 -14.34 -12.28
CA PRO A 29 6.96 -14.52 -11.41
C PRO A 29 7.86 -13.28 -11.29
N ASP A 30 7.78 -12.33 -12.23
CA ASP A 30 8.73 -11.23 -12.35
C ASP A 30 8.21 -10.08 -13.24
N ILE A 31 8.98 -8.98 -13.26
CA ILE A 31 8.66 -7.79 -14.06
C ILE A 31 8.63 -8.11 -15.56
N ALA A 32 9.53 -8.95 -16.06
CA ALA A 32 9.59 -9.26 -17.48
C ALA A 32 8.30 -9.91 -17.95
N THR A 33 7.83 -10.93 -17.23
CA THR A 33 6.56 -11.60 -17.51
C THR A 33 5.38 -10.66 -17.26
N PHE A 34 5.46 -9.78 -16.25
CA PHE A 34 4.45 -8.75 -16.00
C PHE A 34 4.26 -7.84 -17.23
N LEU A 35 5.33 -7.32 -17.80
CA LEU A 35 5.29 -6.46 -18.99
C LEU A 35 4.72 -7.20 -20.22
N GLU A 36 5.12 -8.46 -20.42
CA GLU A 36 4.58 -9.32 -21.49
C GLU A 36 3.05 -9.48 -21.36
N VAL A 37 2.56 -9.68 -20.12
CA VAL A 37 1.14 -9.87 -19.87
C VAL A 37 0.36 -8.56 -19.94
N VAL A 38 0.89 -7.43 -19.47
CA VAL A 38 0.28 -6.10 -19.68
C VAL A 38 0.11 -5.80 -21.16
N ALA A 39 1.11 -6.15 -21.99
CA ALA A 39 1.06 -5.97 -23.43
C ALA A 39 -0.05 -6.78 -24.14
N THR A 40 -0.76 -7.66 -23.42
CA THR A 40 -1.93 -8.37 -23.93
C THR A 40 -3.26 -7.68 -23.61
N TRP A 41 -3.25 -6.61 -22.81
CA TRP A 41 -4.40 -5.73 -22.71
C TRP A 41 -4.62 -5.01 -24.04
N ASP A 42 -5.81 -4.55 -24.28
CA ASP A 42 -6.16 -3.79 -25.46
C ASP A 42 -7.14 -2.65 -25.14
N GLU A 43 -7.63 -1.97 -26.15
CA GLU A 43 -8.58 -0.86 -26.02
C GLU A 43 -9.95 -1.27 -25.46
N GLU A 44 -10.29 -2.57 -25.52
CA GLU A 44 -11.58 -3.08 -25.06
C GLU A 44 -11.49 -3.91 -23.78
N HIS A 45 -10.33 -4.54 -23.50
CA HIS A 45 -10.21 -5.56 -22.47
C HIS A 45 -8.96 -5.38 -21.61
N TYR A 46 -9.12 -5.63 -20.32
CA TYR A 46 -8.02 -5.69 -19.37
C TYR A 46 -8.38 -6.57 -18.17
N PHE A 47 -7.41 -6.96 -17.37
CA PHE A 47 -7.58 -7.83 -16.22
C PHE A 47 -6.45 -7.64 -15.23
N PRO A 48 -6.65 -7.95 -13.92
CA PRO A 48 -5.59 -7.85 -12.94
C PRO A 48 -4.41 -8.78 -13.20
N ILE A 49 -3.21 -8.23 -13.04
CA ILE A 49 -1.93 -8.95 -13.15
C ILE A 49 -1.13 -8.62 -11.89
N LEU A 50 -0.71 -9.63 -11.13
CA LEU A 50 0.07 -9.45 -9.91
C LEU A 50 1.40 -10.18 -10.04
N ILE A 51 2.45 -9.61 -9.47
CA ILE A 51 3.68 -10.36 -9.22
C ILE A 51 3.39 -11.31 -8.07
N ASP A 52 3.60 -12.61 -8.31
CA ASP A 52 3.19 -13.69 -7.40
C ASP A 52 3.89 -13.58 -6.04
N ASP A 53 3.11 -13.40 -5.00
CA ASP A 53 3.51 -13.09 -3.64
C ASP A 53 2.68 -13.90 -2.64
N ILE A 54 3.25 -14.29 -1.51
CA ILE A 54 2.56 -15.17 -0.55
C ILE A 54 1.46 -14.46 0.26
N ASP A 55 1.37 -13.14 0.21
CA ASP A 55 0.45 -12.33 1.01
C ASP A 55 -0.37 -11.35 0.15
N LEU A 56 0.28 -10.40 -0.53
CA LEU A 56 -0.40 -9.34 -1.29
C LEU A 56 -1.27 -9.91 -2.41
N SER A 57 -0.79 -10.95 -3.10
CA SER A 57 -1.58 -11.63 -4.14
C SER A 57 -2.87 -12.21 -3.57
N PHE A 58 -2.82 -12.84 -2.39
CA PHE A 58 -4.01 -13.42 -1.76
C PHE A 58 -4.96 -12.37 -1.22
N LYS A 59 -4.46 -11.27 -0.66
CA LYS A 59 -5.29 -10.12 -0.26
C LYS A 59 -6.09 -9.58 -1.45
N PHE A 60 -5.43 -9.42 -2.60
CA PHE A 60 -6.10 -9.00 -3.82
C PHE A 60 -7.13 -10.03 -4.30
N LEU A 61 -6.77 -11.32 -4.34
CA LEU A 61 -7.66 -12.40 -4.79
C LEU A 61 -8.92 -12.50 -3.93
N ARG A 62 -8.81 -12.36 -2.60
CA ARG A 62 -9.96 -12.34 -1.70
C ARG A 62 -10.91 -11.17 -1.96
N ALA A 63 -10.35 -9.99 -2.24
CA ALA A 63 -11.12 -8.80 -2.52
C ALA A 63 -11.75 -8.82 -3.93
N PHE A 64 -11.00 -9.25 -4.93
CA PHE A 64 -11.45 -9.27 -6.33
C PHE A 64 -12.37 -10.48 -6.62
N LYS A 65 -12.11 -11.66 -6.06
CA LYS A 65 -12.87 -12.92 -6.27
C LYS A 65 -12.98 -13.30 -7.74
N PRO A 66 -11.87 -13.60 -8.43
CA PRO A 66 -11.87 -13.90 -9.84
C PRO A 66 -12.51 -15.26 -10.15
N ALA A 67 -13.17 -15.37 -11.32
CA ALA A 67 -13.66 -16.66 -11.83
C ALA A 67 -12.51 -17.56 -12.30
N ARG A 68 -11.34 -17.00 -12.63
CA ARG A 68 -10.15 -17.74 -13.06
C ARG A 68 -8.87 -17.13 -12.53
N ILE A 69 -7.95 -17.99 -12.08
CA ILE A 69 -6.57 -17.62 -11.76
C ILE A 69 -5.65 -18.31 -12.74
N VAL A 70 -4.80 -17.51 -13.40
CA VAL A 70 -3.74 -17.97 -14.29
C VAL A 70 -2.41 -17.73 -13.60
N ARG A 71 -1.67 -18.78 -13.27
CA ARG A 71 -0.36 -18.65 -12.63
C ARG A 71 0.73 -19.04 -13.61
N TYR A 72 1.66 -18.12 -13.87
CA TYR A 72 2.80 -18.35 -14.73
C TYR A 72 3.92 -19.14 -14.01
N PRO A 73 4.72 -19.94 -14.76
CA PRO A 73 5.80 -20.71 -14.14
C PRO A 73 6.82 -19.78 -13.48
N ARG A 74 7.27 -20.14 -12.28
CA ARG A 74 8.34 -19.42 -11.58
C ARG A 74 9.71 -19.72 -12.23
N LYS A 75 9.88 -19.29 -13.48
CA LYS A 75 11.17 -19.21 -14.14
C LYS A 75 11.41 -17.73 -14.44
N PRO A 76 12.07 -16.99 -13.54
CA PRO A 76 12.33 -15.58 -13.75
C PRO A 76 13.06 -15.39 -15.09
N ARG A 77 12.56 -14.43 -15.87
CA ARG A 77 13.21 -13.99 -17.11
C ARG A 77 13.84 -12.65 -16.83
N GLY A 78 15.15 -12.53 -17.02
CA GLY A 78 15.82 -11.24 -16.93
C GLY A 78 15.55 -10.43 -18.19
N ILE A 79 15.23 -9.15 -18.03
CA ILE A 79 15.38 -8.15 -19.09
C ILE A 79 16.74 -7.48 -18.89
N ALA A 80 17.52 -7.33 -19.96
CA ALA A 80 18.75 -6.56 -19.87
C ALA A 80 18.43 -5.13 -19.35
N PRO A 81 19.16 -4.60 -18.36
CA PRO A 81 18.82 -3.32 -17.71
C PRO A 81 18.57 -2.17 -18.70
N GLY A 82 19.39 -2.06 -19.75
CA GLY A 82 19.22 -1.04 -20.79
C GLY A 82 17.99 -1.23 -21.70
N LYS A 83 17.26 -2.35 -21.58
CA LYS A 83 16.04 -2.65 -22.37
C LYS A 83 14.75 -2.55 -21.57
N LEU A 84 14.83 -2.39 -20.26
CA LEU A 84 13.66 -2.41 -19.39
C LEU A 84 12.68 -1.27 -19.72
N TRP A 85 13.18 -0.05 -19.93
CA TRP A 85 12.33 1.09 -20.31
C TRP A 85 11.64 0.90 -21.65
N GLU A 86 12.37 0.38 -22.65
CA GLU A 86 11.80 0.10 -23.97
C GLU A 86 10.68 -0.94 -23.88
N ALA A 87 10.90 -2.01 -23.11
CA ALA A 87 9.87 -3.03 -22.86
C ALA A 87 8.65 -2.45 -22.12
N ALA A 88 8.86 -1.61 -21.10
CA ALA A 88 7.82 -0.91 -20.37
C ALA A 88 7.00 0.03 -21.28
N SER A 89 7.67 0.85 -22.10
CA SER A 89 7.02 1.74 -23.05
C SER A 89 6.20 0.98 -24.09
N LEU A 90 6.73 -0.14 -24.60
CA LEU A 90 6.02 -1.00 -25.53
C LEU A 90 4.79 -1.68 -24.89
N ALA A 91 4.91 -2.16 -23.65
CA ALA A 91 3.81 -2.78 -22.93
C ALA A 91 2.64 -1.81 -22.73
N VAL A 92 2.91 -0.56 -22.32
CA VAL A 92 1.90 0.48 -22.18
C VAL A 92 1.23 0.78 -23.53
N ALA A 93 2.02 0.94 -24.59
CA ALA A 93 1.49 1.25 -25.93
C ALA A 93 0.57 0.13 -26.47
N ARG A 94 1.00 -1.12 -26.32
CA ARG A 94 0.19 -2.29 -26.73
C ARG A 94 -1.09 -2.43 -25.93
N ALA A 95 -1.06 -2.07 -24.67
CA ALA A 95 -2.26 -2.08 -23.83
C ALA A 95 -3.32 -1.06 -24.26
N TRP A 96 -3.00 -0.15 -25.16
CA TRP A 96 -3.92 0.89 -25.65
C TRP A 96 -4.44 0.67 -27.06
N THR A 97 -3.79 -0.19 -27.82
CA THR A 97 -4.20 -0.48 -29.19
C THR A 97 -3.72 -1.86 -29.63
N SER A 98 -4.59 -2.57 -30.33
CA SER A 98 -4.29 -3.82 -31.01
C SER A 98 -3.56 -3.62 -32.35
N ASP A 99 -3.30 -2.37 -32.76
CA ASP A 99 -2.61 -2.06 -34.00
C ASP A 99 -1.10 -2.30 -33.88
N ASP A 100 -0.64 -3.46 -34.35
CA ASP A 100 0.76 -3.86 -34.38
C ASP A 100 1.62 -3.04 -35.38
N SER A 101 1.00 -2.21 -36.23
CA SER A 101 1.72 -1.35 -37.20
C SER A 101 2.41 -0.15 -36.55
N GLN A 102 2.16 0.12 -35.26
CA GLN A 102 2.76 1.25 -34.56
C GLN A 102 4.28 1.07 -34.41
N PRO A 103 5.09 2.11 -34.70
CA PRO A 103 6.53 2.02 -34.58
C PRO A 103 6.91 1.73 -33.11
N SER A 104 7.81 0.77 -32.91
CA SER A 104 8.40 0.48 -31.60
C SER A 104 9.43 1.56 -31.25
N GLY A 105 9.47 1.97 -29.97
CA GLY A 105 10.48 2.88 -29.48
C GLY A 105 10.27 3.28 -28.02
N PRO A 106 11.33 3.74 -27.36
CA PRO A 106 11.29 4.05 -25.93
C PRO A 106 10.41 5.23 -25.56
N THR A 107 9.92 6.01 -26.53
CA THR A 107 9.01 7.15 -26.30
C THR A 107 7.58 6.88 -26.79
N LEU A 108 7.28 5.66 -27.21
CA LEU A 108 5.97 5.33 -27.78
C LEU A 108 4.83 5.60 -26.79
N ALA A 109 4.97 5.15 -25.55
CA ALA A 109 3.99 5.39 -24.50
C ALA A 109 3.84 6.88 -24.12
N GLU A 110 4.83 7.71 -24.43
CA GLU A 110 4.74 9.17 -24.22
C GLU A 110 3.94 9.88 -25.32
N THR A 111 3.94 9.35 -26.52
CA THR A 111 3.40 10.03 -27.72
C THR A 111 2.09 9.45 -28.22
N LEU A 112 1.79 8.21 -27.86
CA LEU A 112 0.64 7.48 -28.39
C LEU A 112 -0.72 8.13 -28.10
N PRO A 113 -1.00 8.70 -26.90
CA PRO A 113 -2.28 9.36 -26.63
C PRO A 113 -2.63 10.42 -27.67
N LYS A 114 -1.63 11.26 -28.02
CA LYS A 114 -1.81 12.30 -29.05
C LYS A 114 -2.10 11.69 -30.44
N LYS A 115 -1.44 10.59 -30.78
CA LYS A 115 -1.69 9.89 -32.06
C LYS A 115 -3.07 9.27 -32.13
N LEU A 116 -3.57 8.77 -30.99
CA LEU A 116 -4.90 8.21 -30.85
C LEU A 116 -6.01 9.28 -30.71
N GLY A 117 -5.64 10.56 -30.62
CA GLY A 117 -6.59 11.64 -30.40
C GLY A 117 -7.25 11.61 -29.02
N VAL A 118 -6.58 11.02 -28.04
CA VAL A 118 -7.07 10.87 -26.66
C VAL A 118 -6.46 11.95 -25.78
N THR A 119 -7.29 12.59 -24.97
CA THR A 119 -6.83 13.49 -23.89
C THR A 119 -6.81 12.70 -22.59
N PRO A 120 -5.62 12.31 -22.08
CA PRO A 120 -5.54 11.57 -20.84
C PRO A 120 -5.85 12.46 -19.63
N PRO A 121 -6.32 11.90 -18.49
CA PRO A 121 -6.62 12.71 -17.31
C PRO A 121 -5.35 13.20 -16.58
N GLY A 122 -4.18 12.77 -17.01
CA GLY A 122 -2.90 13.10 -16.40
C GLY A 122 -1.75 12.28 -16.96
N VAL A 123 -0.64 12.25 -16.25
CA VAL A 123 0.60 11.58 -16.66
C VAL A 123 1.16 10.70 -15.55
N VAL A 124 1.95 9.70 -15.92
CA VAL A 124 2.77 8.89 -15.01
C VAL A 124 4.25 9.17 -15.29
N LEU A 125 4.98 9.68 -14.32
CA LEU A 125 6.43 9.89 -14.38
C LEU A 125 7.14 8.70 -13.74
N SER A 126 8.17 8.16 -14.41
CA SER A 126 9.01 7.09 -13.84
C SER A 126 10.42 7.12 -14.41
N SER A 127 11.33 6.35 -13.82
CA SER A 127 12.67 6.12 -14.34
C SER A 127 12.92 4.65 -14.66
N PRO A 128 13.87 4.32 -15.54
CA PRO A 128 14.16 2.94 -15.93
C PRO A 128 14.61 2.03 -14.78
N ASP A 129 15.23 2.61 -13.76
CA ASP A 129 15.78 1.94 -12.59
C ASP A 129 14.85 2.01 -11.37
N ALA A 130 13.67 2.63 -11.51
CA ALA A 130 12.73 2.75 -10.40
C ALA A 130 12.23 1.38 -9.93
N PRO A 131 12.31 1.04 -8.63
CA PRO A 131 11.75 -0.19 -8.09
C PRO A 131 10.26 -0.36 -8.40
N MET A 132 9.51 0.75 -8.48
CA MET A 132 8.08 0.82 -8.73
C MET A 132 7.70 0.98 -10.22
N LEU A 133 8.63 0.82 -11.17
CA LEU A 133 8.36 0.97 -12.61
C LEU A 133 7.20 0.06 -13.08
N ALA A 134 7.10 -1.16 -12.56
CA ALA A 134 6.01 -2.08 -12.94
C ALA A 134 4.63 -1.54 -12.51
N GLY A 135 4.52 -0.93 -11.33
CA GLY A 135 3.30 -0.23 -10.89
C GLY A 135 2.99 0.99 -11.74
N ALA A 136 4.02 1.76 -12.16
CA ALA A 136 3.87 2.87 -13.09
C ALA A 136 3.30 2.41 -14.44
N VAL A 137 3.83 1.32 -14.99
CA VAL A 137 3.31 0.70 -16.23
C VAL A 137 1.86 0.27 -16.07
N ALA A 138 1.51 -0.35 -14.94
CA ALA A 138 0.14 -0.76 -14.66
C ALA A 138 -0.84 0.42 -14.68
N LEU A 139 -0.51 1.52 -14.01
CA LEU A 139 -1.36 2.72 -13.98
C LEU A 139 -1.40 3.42 -15.33
N ALA A 140 -0.25 3.60 -15.99
CA ALA A 140 -0.20 4.19 -17.33
C ALA A 140 -1.07 3.40 -18.32
N ALA A 141 -0.89 2.08 -18.39
CA ALA A 141 -1.67 1.19 -19.25
C ALA A 141 -3.15 1.16 -18.85
N GLY A 142 -3.45 1.08 -17.56
CA GLY A 142 -4.82 0.95 -17.05
C GLY A 142 -5.64 2.24 -17.12
N ARG A 143 -4.99 3.42 -17.04
CA ARG A 143 -5.62 4.75 -17.06
C ARG A 143 -5.45 5.51 -18.39
N PHE A 144 -4.84 4.90 -19.41
CA PHE A 144 -4.49 5.57 -20.66
C PHE A 144 -3.64 6.84 -20.48
N GLN A 145 -2.73 6.84 -19.48
CA GLN A 145 -1.87 7.96 -19.20
C GLN A 145 -0.51 7.82 -19.88
N PRO A 146 0.07 8.88 -20.48
CA PRO A 146 1.44 8.83 -20.96
C PRO A 146 2.38 8.39 -19.86
N LEU A 147 3.26 7.42 -20.16
CA LEU A 147 4.38 7.04 -19.30
C LEU A 147 5.59 7.87 -19.71
N LEU A 148 5.95 8.85 -18.89
CA LEU A 148 7.01 9.80 -19.17
C LEU A 148 8.30 9.39 -18.43
N ARG A 149 9.39 9.25 -19.18
CA ARG A 149 10.72 9.03 -18.59
C ARG A 149 11.24 10.32 -17.99
N TRP A 150 11.51 10.30 -16.70
CA TRP A 150 12.13 11.39 -15.99
C TRP A 150 13.14 10.86 -14.98
N GLU A 151 14.30 11.48 -14.87
CA GLU A 151 15.42 11.02 -14.05
C GLU A 151 16.06 12.21 -13.32
N THR A 152 16.53 11.95 -12.11
CA THR A 152 17.33 12.87 -11.29
C THR A 152 18.37 12.06 -10.53
N PRO A 153 19.55 12.64 -10.24
CA PRO A 153 20.55 11.98 -9.39
C PRO A 153 20.16 11.95 -7.91
N LYS A 154 19.13 12.70 -7.53
CA LYS A 154 18.63 12.77 -6.14
C LYS A 154 17.82 11.53 -5.81
N ARG A 155 17.90 11.07 -4.56
CA ARG A 155 17.28 9.86 -4.05
C ARG A 155 16.21 10.15 -2.99
N TYR A 156 15.41 9.15 -2.66
CA TYR A 156 14.31 9.24 -1.71
C TYR A 156 14.71 9.82 -0.35
N GLU A 157 15.88 9.47 0.16
CA GLU A 157 16.41 9.90 1.46
C GLU A 157 16.86 11.37 1.47
N ASP A 158 17.13 11.96 0.30
CA ASP A 158 17.61 13.33 0.20
C ASP A 158 16.55 14.33 0.68
N VAL A 159 16.99 15.37 1.37
CA VAL A 159 16.21 16.57 1.64
C VAL A 159 16.75 17.67 0.76
N LEU A 160 15.93 18.18 -0.16
CA LEU A 160 16.34 19.19 -1.12
C LEU A 160 16.38 20.58 -0.46
N THR A 161 17.25 21.45 -0.94
CA THR A 161 17.07 22.90 -0.71
C THR A 161 15.91 23.42 -1.55
N ALA A 162 15.44 24.64 -1.28
CA ALA A 162 14.38 25.27 -2.08
C ALA A 162 14.79 25.39 -3.55
N GLU A 163 16.03 25.83 -3.82
CA GLU A 163 16.57 25.98 -5.17
C GLU A 163 16.67 24.64 -5.92
N GLU A 164 17.08 23.57 -5.23
CA GLU A 164 17.12 22.21 -5.80
C GLU A 164 15.70 21.71 -6.11
N ALA A 165 14.73 21.99 -5.23
CA ALA A 165 13.33 21.63 -5.44
C ALA A 165 12.74 22.36 -6.65
N GLU A 166 12.96 23.66 -6.77
CA GLU A 166 12.52 24.47 -7.92
C GLU A 166 13.14 23.97 -9.24
N ALA A 167 14.45 23.71 -9.26
CA ALA A 167 15.14 23.19 -10.44
C ALA A 167 14.58 21.82 -10.86
N LEU A 168 14.30 20.96 -9.89
CA LEU A 168 13.72 19.64 -10.11
C LEU A 168 12.29 19.77 -10.69
N LEU A 169 11.47 20.65 -10.15
CA LEU A 169 10.11 20.93 -10.65
C LEU A 169 10.13 21.44 -12.08
N LEU A 170 10.95 22.42 -12.39
CA LEU A 170 11.09 22.97 -13.75
C LEU A 170 11.45 21.90 -14.76
N SER A 171 12.40 21.02 -14.41
CA SER A 171 12.78 19.87 -15.24
C SER A 171 11.62 18.89 -15.47
N MET A 172 10.81 18.64 -14.45
CA MET A 172 9.64 17.78 -14.52
C MET A 172 8.54 18.41 -15.38
N GLU A 173 8.24 19.69 -15.15
CA GLU A 173 7.26 20.46 -15.92
C GLU A 173 7.63 20.57 -17.40
N GLU A 174 8.90 20.84 -17.74
CA GLU A 174 9.37 20.82 -19.12
C GLU A 174 9.11 19.47 -19.79
N LYS A 175 9.30 18.37 -19.08
CA LYS A 175 9.01 17.03 -19.60
C LYS A 175 7.53 16.85 -19.90
N ILE A 176 6.67 17.30 -19.00
CA ILE A 176 5.20 17.25 -19.15
C ILE A 176 4.77 18.15 -20.32
N ALA A 177 5.22 19.41 -20.36
CA ALA A 177 4.87 20.39 -21.39
C ALA A 177 5.17 19.92 -22.81
N ARG A 178 6.25 19.16 -22.99
CA ARG A 178 6.61 18.58 -24.30
C ARG A 178 5.61 17.55 -24.79
N ARG A 179 4.82 16.95 -23.92
CA ARG A 179 3.90 15.85 -24.22
C ARG A 179 2.45 16.22 -24.07
N VAL A 180 2.15 17.12 -23.13
CA VAL A 180 0.80 17.61 -22.84
C VAL A 180 0.77 19.11 -23.08
N PRO A 181 0.17 19.59 -24.17
CA PRO A 181 0.23 21.01 -24.56
C PRO A 181 -0.46 21.97 -23.60
N LYS A 182 -1.47 21.50 -22.87
CA LYS A 182 -2.22 22.27 -21.89
C LYS A 182 -2.12 21.56 -20.55
N TYR A 183 -1.38 22.13 -19.61
CA TYR A 183 -1.11 21.51 -18.31
C TYR A 183 -1.02 22.51 -17.15
N ASP A 184 -1.24 23.80 -17.41
CA ASP A 184 -0.91 24.90 -16.49
C ASP A 184 -2.05 25.30 -15.55
N ARG A 185 -3.20 24.65 -15.65
CA ARG A 185 -4.37 24.88 -14.78
C ARG A 185 -5.21 23.63 -14.61
N LEU A 186 -6.03 23.60 -13.56
CA LEU A 186 -7.03 22.55 -13.40
C LEU A 186 -8.12 22.64 -14.49
N ASP A 187 -8.61 21.50 -14.95
CA ASP A 187 -9.59 21.33 -16.02
C ASP A 187 -8.99 21.55 -17.43
N ASP A 188 -7.73 21.21 -17.57
CA ASP A 188 -7.06 21.15 -18.87
C ASP A 188 -6.67 19.71 -19.27
N ASP A 189 -5.57 19.52 -19.98
CA ASP A 189 -5.16 18.20 -20.47
C ASP A 189 -4.32 17.40 -19.44
N CYS A 190 -4.06 17.94 -18.22
CA CYS A 190 -3.26 17.26 -17.20
C CYS A 190 -3.68 17.65 -15.77
N ASP A 191 -4.73 17.02 -15.25
CA ASP A 191 -5.21 17.28 -13.89
C ASP A 191 -4.55 16.38 -12.82
N PHE A 192 -3.83 15.32 -13.22
CA PHE A 192 -3.25 14.35 -12.29
C PHE A 192 -1.84 13.95 -12.68
N ILE A 193 -0.98 13.83 -11.67
CA ILE A 193 0.40 13.35 -11.84
C ILE A 193 0.65 12.19 -10.88
N THR A 194 1.11 11.06 -11.43
CA THR A 194 1.61 9.95 -10.61
C THR A 194 3.14 9.96 -10.65
N LEU A 195 3.76 10.11 -9.49
CA LEU A 195 5.22 10.03 -9.30
C LEU A 195 5.60 8.59 -8.94
N ALA A 196 6.39 7.95 -9.79
CA ALA A 196 6.79 6.55 -9.62
C ALA A 196 8.31 6.41 -9.81
N GLY A 197 9.06 7.00 -8.91
CA GLY A 197 10.52 6.98 -8.87
C GLY A 197 11.06 7.05 -7.46
N ASP A 198 12.30 6.60 -7.31
CA ASP A 198 13.06 6.69 -6.05
C ASP A 198 13.61 8.11 -5.87
N TRP A 199 12.69 9.08 -5.82
CA TRP A 199 12.97 10.50 -5.79
C TRP A 199 12.65 11.11 -4.43
N PRO A 200 13.33 12.26 -4.07
CA PRO A 200 13.04 12.95 -2.84
C PRO A 200 11.55 13.27 -2.68
N TYR A 201 11.08 13.23 -1.45
CA TYR A 201 9.73 13.66 -1.10
C TYR A 201 9.72 14.85 -0.15
N ARG A 202 10.91 15.34 0.22
CA ARG A 202 11.12 16.43 1.20
C ARG A 202 11.98 17.53 0.62
N TYR A 203 11.67 18.76 1.00
CA TYR A 203 12.53 19.92 0.75
C TYR A 203 12.42 20.94 1.88
N GLU A 204 13.47 21.76 2.08
CA GLU A 204 13.45 22.87 3.01
C GLU A 204 13.03 24.13 2.28
N ALA A 205 12.03 24.84 2.83
CA ALA A 205 11.60 26.11 2.26
C ALA A 205 12.63 27.21 2.55
N LYS A 206 12.75 28.16 1.62
CA LYS A 206 13.56 29.36 1.79
C LYS A 206 12.76 30.45 2.48
N GLY A 207 13.19 30.84 3.68
CA GLY A 207 12.57 31.93 4.42
C GLY A 207 11.19 31.58 5.01
N GLU A 208 10.43 32.63 5.36
CA GLU A 208 9.05 32.47 5.82
C GLU A 208 8.13 32.26 4.61
N LEU A 209 7.46 31.12 4.55
CA LEU A 209 6.33 30.95 3.63
C LEU A 209 5.22 31.91 4.05
N ASP A 210 4.64 32.62 3.10
CA ASP A 210 3.42 33.39 3.34
C ASP A 210 2.23 32.46 3.52
N VAL A 211 2.16 31.86 4.71
CA VAL A 211 1.02 31.03 5.09
C VAL A 211 -0.14 31.98 5.39
N ARG A 212 -1.06 32.09 4.44
CA ARG A 212 -2.21 33.01 4.51
C ARG A 212 -3.13 32.72 5.70
N HIS A 213 -3.15 31.50 6.21
CA HIS A 213 -3.97 31.16 7.36
C HIS A 213 -3.31 31.60 8.67
N PRO A 214 -3.86 32.63 9.38
CA PRO A 214 -3.21 33.20 10.56
C PRO A 214 -2.87 32.18 11.65
N GLN A 215 -3.70 31.15 11.83
CA GLN A 215 -3.49 30.10 12.82
C GLN A 215 -2.35 29.14 12.46
N MET A 216 -1.87 29.14 11.22
CA MET A 216 -0.78 28.29 10.76
C MET A 216 0.59 28.96 10.86
N LYS A 217 0.64 30.31 10.94
CA LYS A 217 1.90 31.06 11.10
C LYS A 217 2.75 30.58 12.27
N PRO A 218 2.19 30.34 13.48
CA PRO A 218 2.97 29.86 14.61
C PRO A 218 3.58 28.48 14.39
N PHE A 219 2.88 27.57 13.72
CA PHE A 219 3.38 26.21 13.43
C PHE A 219 4.53 26.23 12.43
N TYR A 220 4.48 27.14 11.47
CA TYR A 220 5.54 27.31 10.50
C TYR A 220 6.81 27.91 11.13
N GLN A 221 6.66 28.94 11.94
CA GLN A 221 7.77 29.63 12.62
C GLN A 221 8.37 28.78 13.76
N ALA A 222 7.53 28.05 14.49
CA ALA A 222 7.97 27.32 15.69
C ALA A 222 8.70 26.01 15.38
N ASN A 223 8.35 25.34 14.31
CA ASN A 223 8.78 23.95 14.10
C ASN A 223 9.63 23.75 12.87
N GLY A 224 10.02 24.80 12.11
CA GLY A 224 10.90 24.61 10.92
C GLY A 224 10.91 23.17 10.40
N GLY A 225 11.45 22.84 9.41
CA GLY A 225 11.55 21.47 8.95
C GLY A 225 10.89 21.28 7.60
N PRO A 226 11.17 20.14 6.98
CA PRO A 226 10.92 19.97 5.57
C PRO A 226 9.43 20.00 5.24
N LEU A 227 9.14 20.47 4.03
CA LEU A 227 7.86 20.44 3.35
C LEU A 227 7.79 19.24 2.40
N ALA A 228 6.58 18.84 2.04
CA ALA A 228 6.38 17.75 1.08
C ALA A 228 6.63 18.24 -0.35
N LEU A 229 7.60 17.66 -1.04
CA LEU A 229 7.85 17.94 -2.44
C LEU A 229 6.60 17.63 -3.31
N ASP A 230 5.89 16.56 -3.00
CA ASP A 230 4.67 16.16 -3.72
C ASP A 230 3.54 17.20 -3.57
N ASP A 231 3.59 18.02 -2.53
CA ASP A 231 2.63 19.12 -2.33
C ASP A 231 3.04 20.38 -3.09
N LEU A 232 4.32 20.52 -3.42
CA LEU A 232 4.87 21.58 -4.26
C LEU A 232 4.70 21.25 -5.76
N VAL A 233 4.86 19.98 -6.16
CA VAL A 233 4.65 19.55 -7.55
C VAL A 233 3.26 19.94 -8.04
N ALA A 234 3.18 20.41 -9.27
CA ALA A 234 1.95 20.84 -9.91
C ALA A 234 1.29 22.09 -9.27
N ARG A 235 2.09 22.99 -8.77
CA ARG A 235 1.64 24.34 -8.38
C ARG A 235 2.06 25.38 -9.41
N THR A 236 1.28 26.47 -9.44
CA THR A 236 1.63 27.66 -10.22
C THR A 236 2.93 28.30 -9.70
N PRO A 237 3.62 29.11 -10.51
CA PRO A 237 4.89 29.74 -10.10
C PRO A 237 4.82 30.55 -8.80
N ASP A 238 3.65 31.11 -8.48
CA ASP A 238 3.39 31.78 -7.21
C ASP A 238 3.08 30.82 -6.04
N HIS A 239 3.09 29.52 -6.29
CA HIS A 239 2.77 28.43 -5.36
C HIS A 239 1.35 28.47 -4.75
N GLU A 240 0.51 29.38 -5.17
CA GLU A 240 -0.82 29.59 -4.58
C GLU A 240 -1.86 28.60 -5.10
N SER A 241 -1.80 28.31 -6.39
CA SER A 241 -2.76 27.47 -7.10
C SER A 241 -2.16 26.12 -7.49
N ARG A 242 -3.01 25.14 -7.72
CA ARG A 242 -2.62 23.87 -8.33
C ARG A 242 -3.10 23.80 -9.76
N TRP A 243 -2.25 23.28 -10.61
CA TRP A 243 -2.64 22.88 -11.96
C TRP A 243 -2.84 21.36 -12.11
N ALA A 244 -2.37 20.55 -11.13
CA ALA A 244 -2.72 19.13 -11.06
C ALA A 244 -2.67 18.61 -9.61
N PHE A 245 -3.22 17.42 -9.39
CA PHE A 245 -3.16 16.67 -8.14
C PHE A 245 -2.14 15.54 -8.25
N THR A 246 -1.24 15.45 -7.28
CA THR A 246 -0.15 14.49 -7.27
C THR A 246 -0.43 13.31 -6.37
N GLY A 247 0.02 12.13 -6.80
CA GLY A 247 0.15 10.93 -5.97
C GLY A 247 1.49 10.27 -6.22
N ARG A 248 2.02 9.55 -5.23
CA ARG A 248 3.31 8.86 -5.29
C ARG A 248 3.14 7.37 -5.16
N LEU A 249 3.77 6.59 -6.04
CA LEU A 249 3.97 5.16 -5.82
C LEU A 249 5.26 4.95 -5.02
N LEU A 250 5.22 4.01 -4.08
CA LEU A 250 6.34 3.61 -3.24
C LEU A 250 6.52 2.09 -3.26
N GLY A 251 7.61 1.64 -2.63
CA GLY A 251 7.94 0.24 -2.46
C GLY A 251 8.63 -0.38 -3.68
N ASP A 252 8.58 -1.69 -3.76
CA ASP A 252 9.17 -2.49 -4.83
C ASP A 252 8.19 -2.78 -5.98
N ALA A 253 8.61 -3.60 -6.93
CA ALA A 253 7.76 -3.99 -8.04
C ALA A 253 6.48 -4.72 -7.58
N THR A 254 6.56 -5.57 -6.57
CA THR A 254 5.43 -6.37 -6.08
C THR A 254 4.38 -5.49 -5.40
N SER A 255 4.80 -4.65 -4.47
CA SER A 255 3.92 -3.76 -3.71
C SER A 255 3.33 -2.66 -4.59
N SER A 256 4.12 -2.08 -5.52
CA SER A 256 3.62 -1.05 -6.43
C SER A 256 2.63 -1.61 -7.46
N VAL A 257 2.85 -2.81 -7.99
CA VAL A 257 1.88 -3.51 -8.86
C VAL A 257 0.61 -3.84 -8.09
N TYR A 258 0.73 -4.38 -6.87
CA TYR A 258 -0.42 -4.62 -6.00
C TYR A 258 -1.25 -3.35 -5.81
N GLY A 259 -0.62 -2.24 -5.43
CA GLY A 259 -1.29 -0.96 -5.25
C GLY A 259 -1.99 -0.46 -6.51
N ALA A 260 -1.33 -0.56 -7.67
CA ALA A 260 -1.90 -0.21 -8.96
C ALA A 260 -3.11 -1.09 -9.31
N MET A 261 -3.03 -2.41 -9.13
CA MET A 261 -4.12 -3.34 -9.41
C MET A 261 -5.31 -3.12 -8.46
N CYS A 262 -5.06 -2.84 -7.17
CA CYS A 262 -6.11 -2.46 -6.22
C CYS A 262 -6.84 -1.20 -6.70
N SER A 263 -6.11 -0.17 -7.12
CA SER A 263 -6.68 1.08 -7.62
C SER A 263 -7.49 0.94 -8.91
N LEU A 264 -7.07 0.04 -9.80
CA LEU A 264 -7.72 -0.17 -11.09
C LEU A 264 -8.96 -1.07 -11.00
N PHE A 265 -8.96 -2.07 -10.12
CA PHE A 265 -9.93 -3.17 -10.20
C PHE A 265 -10.76 -3.38 -8.94
N LEU A 266 -10.39 -2.80 -7.80
CA LEU A 266 -11.16 -2.99 -6.57
C LEU A 266 -12.11 -1.82 -6.31
N GLN A 267 -13.31 -2.18 -5.86
CA GLN A 267 -14.34 -1.24 -5.44
C GLN A 267 -14.70 -1.57 -4.00
N PRO A 268 -14.29 -0.76 -3.02
CA PRO A 268 -14.65 -0.99 -1.64
C PRO A 268 -16.16 -0.82 -1.45
N ARG A 269 -16.71 -1.52 -0.45
CA ARG A 269 -18.11 -1.41 -0.04
C ARG A 269 -18.25 -1.25 1.47
N SER A 270 -17.16 -0.90 2.13
CA SER A 270 -17.13 -0.72 3.57
C SER A 270 -16.18 0.40 3.94
N ALA A 271 -16.55 1.16 4.97
CA ALA A 271 -15.70 2.19 5.53
C ALA A 271 -15.78 2.19 7.06
N VAL A 272 -14.67 2.51 7.71
CA VAL A 272 -14.63 2.82 9.12
C VAL A 272 -14.05 4.21 9.33
N LEU A 273 -14.74 5.00 10.16
CA LEU A 273 -14.32 6.34 10.56
C LEU A 273 -14.05 6.32 12.06
N VAL A 274 -12.81 6.57 12.45
CA VAL A 274 -12.34 6.53 13.85
C VAL A 274 -11.98 7.93 14.30
N ASN A 275 -12.58 8.39 15.38
CA ASN A 275 -12.26 9.66 16.02
C ASN A 275 -11.81 9.44 17.46
N THR A 276 -10.59 9.85 17.75
CA THR A 276 -10.00 9.73 19.10
C THR A 276 -10.17 10.98 19.95
N TYR A 277 -10.70 12.06 19.36
CA TYR A 277 -11.01 13.31 20.06
C TYR A 277 -12.45 13.35 20.54
N ASN A 278 -12.71 14.24 21.50
CA ASN A 278 -14.06 14.52 21.93
C ASN A 278 -14.78 15.42 20.91
N GLU A 279 -15.64 14.83 20.09
CA GLU A 279 -16.38 15.52 19.02
C GLU A 279 -17.35 16.62 19.53
N LYS A 280 -17.67 16.62 20.83
CA LYS A 280 -18.51 17.65 21.45
C LYS A 280 -17.75 18.95 21.72
N GLU A 281 -16.43 18.92 21.72
CA GLU A 281 -15.62 20.12 21.89
C GLU A 281 -15.61 20.94 20.60
N LYS A 282 -15.87 22.25 20.72
CA LYS A 282 -15.96 23.17 19.59
C LYS A 282 -14.71 23.15 18.69
N ALA A 283 -13.52 22.98 19.29
CA ALA A 283 -12.25 22.90 18.57
C ALA A 283 -12.18 21.76 17.54
N TRP A 284 -12.87 20.65 17.81
CA TRP A 284 -12.82 19.44 16.99
C TRP A 284 -14.06 19.22 16.13
N SER A 285 -15.09 20.07 16.27
CA SER A 285 -16.39 19.88 15.61
C SER A 285 -16.31 19.83 14.07
N LEU A 286 -15.40 20.59 13.46
CA LEU A 286 -15.18 20.57 12.00
C LEU A 286 -14.55 19.25 11.52
N TYR A 287 -13.88 18.53 12.40
CA TYR A 287 -13.22 17.26 12.10
C TYR A 287 -14.00 16.06 12.68
N SER A 288 -15.30 16.23 12.89
CA SER A 288 -16.19 15.17 13.33
C SER A 288 -16.27 14.03 12.32
N MET A 289 -15.89 12.83 12.75
CA MET A 289 -16.06 11.61 11.97
C MET A 289 -17.50 11.11 11.96
N ASN A 290 -18.29 11.44 12.97
CA ASN A 290 -19.72 11.13 13.02
C ASN A 290 -20.49 11.83 11.90
N SER A 291 -20.28 13.14 11.70
CA SER A 291 -20.94 13.87 10.61
C SER A 291 -20.50 13.35 9.23
N ALA A 292 -19.25 12.98 9.09
CA ALA A 292 -18.70 12.39 7.86
C ALA A 292 -19.31 11.00 7.57
N SER A 293 -19.45 10.14 8.59
CA SER A 293 -20.06 8.81 8.41
C SER A 293 -21.52 8.92 7.97
N GLN A 294 -22.28 9.84 8.56
CA GLN A 294 -23.68 10.09 8.17
C GLN A 294 -23.84 10.52 6.70
N VAL A 295 -22.87 11.31 6.17
CA VAL A 295 -22.85 11.66 4.74
C VAL A 295 -22.64 10.42 3.89
N LEU A 296 -21.64 9.58 4.22
CA LEU A 296 -21.36 8.35 3.47
C LEU A 296 -22.51 7.37 3.53
N GLU A 297 -23.13 7.15 4.71
CA GLU A 297 -24.30 6.28 4.89
C GLU A 297 -25.47 6.67 3.99
N LYS A 298 -25.75 7.98 3.88
CA LYS A 298 -26.82 8.48 3.03
C LYS A 298 -26.52 8.41 1.55
N SER A 299 -25.25 8.53 1.17
CA SER A 299 -24.83 8.72 -0.23
C SER A 299 -24.34 7.45 -0.89
N LEU A 300 -23.82 6.48 -0.13
CA LEU A 300 -23.23 5.23 -0.63
C LEU A 300 -24.17 4.05 -0.33
N ALA A 301 -25.22 3.92 -1.11
CA ALA A 301 -26.19 2.83 -0.93
C ALA A 301 -25.50 1.45 -1.01
N GLY A 302 -25.79 0.59 -0.03
CA GLY A 302 -25.22 -0.77 0.05
C GLY A 302 -23.79 -0.85 0.61
N TRP A 303 -23.26 0.26 1.15
CA TRP A 303 -22.01 0.25 1.90
C TRP A 303 -22.25 -0.07 3.36
N GLU A 304 -21.30 -0.79 3.96
CA GLU A 304 -21.16 -0.95 5.40
C GLU A 304 -20.33 0.22 5.95
N ILE A 305 -20.96 1.15 6.66
CA ILE A 305 -20.29 2.30 7.27
C ILE A 305 -20.26 2.09 8.78
N SER A 306 -19.08 2.23 9.37
CA SER A 306 -18.88 2.13 10.82
C SER A 306 -18.25 3.40 11.35
N HIS A 307 -18.75 3.88 12.50
CA HIS A 307 -18.15 4.99 13.24
C HIS A 307 -17.67 4.51 14.62
N ARG A 308 -16.48 4.94 15.01
CA ARG A 308 -15.86 4.64 16.30
C ARG A 308 -15.44 5.93 16.98
N SER A 309 -15.86 6.14 18.23
CA SER A 309 -15.49 7.27 19.08
C SER A 309 -15.62 6.92 20.55
N GLY A 310 -15.09 7.73 21.46
CA GLY A 310 -15.13 7.48 22.89
C GLY A 310 -14.60 6.09 23.25
N ALA A 311 -15.31 5.32 24.09
CA ALA A 311 -14.89 3.99 24.52
C ALA A 311 -14.76 2.96 23.39
N THR A 312 -15.33 3.22 22.20
CA THR A 312 -15.15 2.33 21.03
C THR A 312 -13.90 2.68 20.21
N ALA A 313 -13.23 3.79 20.52
CA ALA A 313 -11.97 4.23 19.94
C ALA A 313 -10.83 4.27 20.97
N ASP A 314 -10.96 3.60 22.12
CA ASP A 314 -9.84 3.28 23.02
C ASP A 314 -8.99 2.12 22.43
N LEU A 315 -7.89 1.75 23.07
CA LEU A 315 -6.99 0.72 22.54
C LEU A 315 -7.70 -0.63 22.36
N ALA A 316 -8.52 -1.04 23.32
CA ALA A 316 -9.28 -2.28 23.22
C ALA A 316 -10.35 -2.20 22.11
N GLY A 317 -11.01 -1.05 21.96
CA GLY A 317 -11.96 -0.79 20.88
C GLY A 317 -11.30 -0.78 19.51
N TRP A 318 -10.08 -0.22 19.43
CA TRP A 318 -9.24 -0.27 18.24
C TRP A 318 -8.96 -1.70 17.81
N HIS A 319 -8.45 -2.53 18.72
CA HIS A 319 -8.18 -3.93 18.43
C HIS A 319 -9.44 -4.71 18.05
N ARG A 320 -10.55 -4.55 18.77
CA ARG A 320 -11.82 -5.20 18.39
C ARG A 320 -12.35 -4.78 17.02
N THR A 321 -12.10 -3.54 16.62
CA THR A 321 -12.56 -3.03 15.31
C THR A 321 -11.79 -3.68 14.15
N PHE A 322 -10.53 -4.00 14.38
CA PHE A 322 -9.61 -4.49 13.34
C PHE A 322 -9.14 -5.94 13.55
N ASP A 323 -9.69 -6.67 14.50
CA ASP A 323 -9.28 -8.05 14.78
C ASP A 323 -9.99 -9.06 13.87
N PRO A 324 -9.26 -10.04 13.32
CA PRO A 324 -7.80 -10.18 13.26
C PRO A 324 -7.17 -9.32 12.16
N VAL A 325 -7.98 -8.78 11.27
CA VAL A 325 -7.61 -8.08 10.05
C VAL A 325 -8.55 -6.91 9.81
N ASN A 326 -8.05 -5.79 9.36
CA ASN A 326 -8.91 -4.74 8.83
C ASN A 326 -9.59 -5.22 7.54
N ARG A 327 -10.91 -5.21 7.51
CA ARG A 327 -11.73 -5.58 6.33
C ARG A 327 -12.45 -4.38 5.69
N PHE A 328 -12.21 -3.19 6.21
CA PHE A 328 -12.77 -1.97 5.64
C PHE A 328 -11.92 -1.49 4.47
N GLY A 329 -12.55 -1.26 3.33
CA GLY A 329 -11.86 -0.77 2.14
C GLY A 329 -11.51 0.72 2.18
N LEU A 330 -12.19 1.50 3.04
CA LEU A 330 -11.85 2.88 3.35
C LEU A 330 -11.71 3.04 4.87
N VAL A 331 -10.56 3.53 5.32
CA VAL A 331 -10.27 3.80 6.73
C VAL A 331 -9.96 5.28 6.89
N MET A 332 -10.75 6.01 7.67
CA MET A 332 -10.50 7.42 7.99
C MET A 332 -10.27 7.58 9.48
N ILE A 333 -9.14 8.15 9.86
CA ILE A 333 -8.72 8.26 11.27
C ILE A 333 -8.43 9.73 11.58
N ASN A 334 -9.00 10.24 12.69
CA ASN A 334 -8.63 11.51 13.28
C ASN A 334 -7.98 11.26 14.63
N SER A 335 -6.68 11.56 14.73
CA SER A 335 -5.86 11.33 15.91
C SER A 335 -4.69 12.32 15.96
N HIS A 336 -3.81 12.20 16.93
CA HIS A 336 -2.56 12.94 17.04
C HIS A 336 -1.45 12.06 17.62
N GLY A 337 -0.21 12.47 17.47
CA GLY A 337 0.93 11.73 17.99
C GLY A 337 2.23 12.06 17.25
N GLY A 338 3.01 11.04 16.95
CA GLY A 338 4.28 11.14 16.25
C GLY A 338 4.46 10.06 15.19
N PRO A 339 5.65 9.90 14.61
CA PRO A 339 5.87 8.96 13.49
C PRO A 339 5.52 7.50 13.80
N THR A 340 5.66 7.11 15.07
CA THR A 340 5.60 5.72 15.51
C THR A 340 4.50 5.44 16.53
N ARG A 341 3.70 6.46 16.87
CA ARG A 341 2.64 6.37 17.89
C ARG A 341 1.48 7.30 17.54
N PHE A 342 0.28 6.87 17.90
CA PHE A 342 -0.92 7.69 17.79
C PHE A 342 -1.80 7.51 19.03
N HIS A 343 -2.48 8.60 19.40
CA HIS A 343 -3.39 8.55 20.53
C HIS A 343 -4.70 7.86 20.14
N VAL A 344 -5.24 7.11 21.07
CA VAL A 344 -6.61 6.59 21.07
C VAL A 344 -7.38 7.28 22.20
N THR A 345 -8.69 7.15 22.30
CA THR A 345 -9.48 7.92 23.27
C THR A 345 -8.95 7.81 24.71
N SER A 346 -8.44 6.66 25.09
CA SER A 346 -7.71 6.47 26.34
C SER A 346 -6.49 5.61 26.09
N GLY A 347 -5.31 6.24 26.14
CA GLY A 347 -4.03 5.60 25.92
C GLY A 347 -3.34 5.97 24.61
N THR A 348 -2.31 5.24 24.28
CA THR A 348 -1.47 5.45 23.10
C THR A 348 -1.27 4.11 22.40
N ALA A 349 -1.57 4.10 21.13
CA ALA A 349 -1.23 3.02 20.21
C ALA A 349 0.11 3.32 19.53
N THR A 350 0.75 2.28 19.03
CA THR A 350 2.04 2.35 18.33
C THR A 350 1.93 1.74 16.94
N THR A 351 2.99 1.76 16.17
CA THR A 351 3.04 1.08 14.87
C THR A 351 2.74 -0.42 14.96
N SER A 352 3.02 -1.05 16.11
CA SER A 352 2.65 -2.45 16.34
C SER A 352 1.14 -2.68 16.51
N ASP A 353 0.37 -1.62 16.72
CA ASP A 353 -1.09 -1.68 16.81
C ASP A 353 -1.79 -1.36 15.48
N VAL A 354 -1.02 -1.02 14.45
CA VAL A 354 -1.54 -0.89 13.07
C VAL A 354 -1.95 -2.27 12.57
N PRO A 355 -3.23 -2.46 12.18
CA PRO A 355 -3.73 -3.80 11.86
C PRO A 355 -3.16 -4.31 10.54
N MET A 356 -3.09 -5.63 10.43
CA MET A 356 -3.05 -6.27 9.12
C MET A 356 -4.32 -5.86 8.36
N THR A 357 -4.21 -5.68 7.06
CA THR A 357 -5.34 -5.14 6.30
C THR A 357 -5.55 -5.88 4.98
N ASP A 358 -6.81 -6.17 4.66
CA ASP A 358 -7.23 -6.39 3.28
C ASP A 358 -7.05 -5.08 2.49
N PRO A 359 -7.09 -5.07 1.15
CA PRO A 359 -6.85 -3.87 0.39
C PRO A 359 -7.67 -2.67 0.88
N ALA A 360 -7.01 -1.63 1.33
CA ALA A 360 -7.66 -0.44 1.90
C ALA A 360 -7.00 0.87 1.45
N ALA A 361 -7.83 1.91 1.31
CA ALA A 361 -7.39 3.29 1.26
C ALA A 361 -7.45 3.88 2.68
N VAL A 362 -6.34 4.40 3.18
CA VAL A 362 -6.20 4.93 4.54
C VAL A 362 -6.00 6.44 4.49
N VAL A 363 -6.81 7.17 5.23
CA VAL A 363 -6.72 8.63 5.42
C VAL A 363 -6.50 8.89 6.90
N MET A 364 -5.36 9.43 7.25
CA MET A 364 -5.02 9.69 8.64
C MET A 364 -4.74 11.18 8.89
N ILE A 365 -5.64 11.83 9.56
CA ILE A 365 -5.49 13.20 10.07
C ILE A 365 -4.66 13.10 11.34
N HIS A 366 -3.35 13.32 11.18
CA HIS A 366 -2.39 13.04 12.25
C HIS A 366 -1.03 13.68 11.92
N SER A 367 -0.35 14.22 12.91
CA SER A 367 1.01 14.76 12.77
C SER A 367 2.03 13.64 12.58
N PHE A 368 2.94 13.80 11.63
CA PHE A 368 4.04 12.86 11.36
C PHE A 368 3.62 11.44 10.94
N SER A 369 2.34 11.17 10.65
CA SER A 369 1.91 9.81 10.30
C SER A 369 2.55 9.25 9.03
N ALA A 370 3.01 10.12 8.13
CA ALA A 370 3.74 9.78 6.90
C ALA A 370 5.19 10.30 6.91
N ALA A 371 5.85 10.33 8.08
CA ALA A 371 7.21 10.85 8.23
C ALA A 371 8.23 10.08 7.40
N ASP A 372 8.10 8.76 7.33
CA ASP A 372 8.82 7.90 6.40
C ASP A 372 7.93 6.73 5.94
N PRO A 373 7.21 6.90 4.84
CA PRO A 373 6.27 5.87 4.38
C PRO A 373 6.91 4.62 3.77
N ASN A 374 8.22 4.59 3.54
CA ASN A 374 8.94 3.36 3.17
C ASN A 374 9.41 2.55 4.39
N ASP A 375 9.45 3.13 5.59
CA ASP A 375 9.85 2.42 6.80
C ASP A 375 8.64 1.81 7.52
N PRO A 376 8.51 0.46 7.58
CA PRO A 376 7.43 -0.21 8.32
C PRO A 376 7.44 0.05 9.83
N ALA A 377 8.47 0.67 10.37
CA ALA A 377 8.49 1.13 11.77
C ALA A 377 7.70 2.42 11.98
N THR A 378 7.32 3.12 10.92
CA THR A 378 6.42 4.28 10.95
C THR A 378 4.98 3.89 10.69
N ILE A 379 4.04 4.79 11.02
CA ILE A 379 2.61 4.52 10.86
C ILE A 379 2.24 4.26 9.40
N ALA A 380 2.60 5.16 8.48
CA ALA A 380 2.28 4.98 7.05
C ALA A 380 2.96 3.75 6.46
N GLY A 381 4.26 3.57 6.73
CA GLY A 381 5.00 2.41 6.26
C GLY A 381 4.41 1.11 6.76
N ARG A 382 3.91 1.07 7.99
CA ARG A 382 3.23 -0.12 8.55
C ARG A 382 1.90 -0.39 7.87
N TRP A 383 1.06 0.62 7.65
CA TRP A 383 -0.19 0.45 6.90
C TRP A 383 0.05 -0.09 5.48
N LEU A 384 1.03 0.48 4.76
CA LEU A 384 1.39 0.05 3.41
C LEU A 384 1.95 -1.37 3.40
N ALA A 385 2.87 -1.70 4.31
CA ALA A 385 3.42 -3.05 4.46
C ALA A 385 2.33 -4.08 4.80
N ASN A 386 1.32 -3.68 5.56
CA ASN A 386 0.21 -4.54 5.96
C ASN A 386 -0.88 -4.69 4.89
N GLY A 387 -0.81 -3.98 3.74
CA GLY A 387 -1.70 -4.18 2.60
C GLY A 387 -2.57 -2.97 2.21
N ALA A 388 -2.41 -1.81 2.84
CA ALA A 388 -3.01 -0.59 2.33
C ALA A 388 -2.38 -0.23 0.97
N PHE A 389 -3.21 0.19 0.01
CA PHE A 389 -2.76 0.56 -1.33
C PHE A 389 -2.83 2.07 -1.61
N VAL A 390 -3.51 2.80 -0.75
CA VAL A 390 -3.50 4.26 -0.68
C VAL A 390 -3.28 4.67 0.77
N TYR A 391 -2.43 5.66 0.99
CA TYR A 391 -2.26 6.33 2.27
C TYR A 391 -2.20 7.84 2.10
N TYR A 392 -2.94 8.58 2.94
CA TYR A 392 -2.87 10.03 3.00
C TYR A 392 -2.62 10.48 4.45
N GLY A 393 -1.57 11.26 4.65
CA GLY A 393 -1.18 11.77 5.96
C GLY A 393 -0.14 12.87 5.89
N SER A 394 0.43 13.25 7.02
CA SER A 394 1.46 14.29 7.09
C SER A 394 2.83 13.75 7.42
N MET A 395 3.84 14.25 6.71
CA MET A 395 5.24 13.89 6.95
C MET A 395 5.88 14.64 8.13
N ASN A 396 5.27 15.73 8.60
CA ASN A 396 5.74 16.56 9.69
C ASN A 396 4.52 17.12 10.45
N GLU A 397 4.70 18.09 11.36
CA GLU A 397 3.60 18.78 12.04
C GLU A 397 2.80 19.64 11.04
N PRO A 398 1.55 19.29 10.68
CA PRO A 398 0.82 20.02 9.64
C PRO A 398 -0.07 21.11 10.20
N GLY A 399 -0.44 21.04 11.48
CA GLY A 399 -1.63 21.69 11.98
C GLY A 399 -2.92 21.09 11.42
N LEU A 400 -3.97 21.06 12.20
CA LEU A 400 -5.23 20.40 11.85
C LEU A 400 -5.87 21.01 10.58
N GLN A 401 -5.77 22.31 10.41
CA GLN A 401 -6.36 23.08 9.31
C GLN A 401 -5.78 22.76 7.93
N ALA A 402 -4.60 22.14 7.87
CA ALA A 402 -4.02 21.70 6.61
C ALA A 402 -4.85 20.58 5.95
N PHE A 403 -5.48 19.73 6.75
CA PHE A 403 -6.37 18.70 6.25
C PHE A 403 -7.73 19.28 5.85
N ARG A 404 -8.33 18.72 4.82
CA ARG A 404 -9.73 19.03 4.51
C ARG A 404 -10.63 18.36 5.56
N PRO A 405 -11.65 19.08 6.06
CA PRO A 405 -12.59 18.50 7.02
C PRO A 405 -13.22 17.19 6.52
N PRO A 406 -13.33 16.14 7.36
CA PRO A 406 -13.85 14.83 6.95
C PRO A 406 -15.23 14.88 6.29
N ILE A 407 -16.11 15.77 6.74
CA ILE A 407 -17.43 15.93 6.13
C ILE A 407 -17.34 16.39 4.67
N LEU A 408 -16.43 17.31 4.35
CA LEU A 408 -16.21 17.78 2.97
C LEU A 408 -15.57 16.68 2.12
N VAL A 409 -14.63 15.92 2.68
CA VAL A 409 -14.07 14.75 2.00
C VAL A 409 -15.18 13.76 1.68
N SER A 410 -16.04 13.42 2.64
CA SER A 410 -17.17 12.50 2.45
C SER A 410 -18.15 12.98 1.38
N LEU A 411 -18.45 14.28 1.34
CA LEU A 411 -19.28 14.87 0.28
C LEU A 411 -18.63 14.72 -1.10
N LEU A 412 -17.34 15.02 -1.23
CA LEU A 412 -16.62 14.88 -2.50
C LEU A 412 -16.53 13.41 -2.95
N LEU A 413 -16.31 12.48 -2.02
CA LEU A 413 -16.35 11.04 -2.32
C LEU A 413 -17.74 10.59 -2.79
N SER A 414 -18.81 11.10 -2.17
CA SER A 414 -20.18 10.80 -2.57
C SER A 414 -20.53 11.34 -3.95
N GLU A 415 -19.90 12.44 -4.36
CA GLU A 415 -19.97 13.07 -5.69
C GLU A 415 -19.00 12.43 -6.71
N ASN A 416 -18.32 11.36 -6.30
CA ASN A 416 -17.40 10.58 -7.16
C ASN A 416 -16.12 11.32 -7.59
N TYR A 417 -15.60 12.23 -6.77
CA TYR A 417 -14.29 12.82 -7.02
C TYR A 417 -13.17 11.77 -6.87
N PRO A 418 -12.11 11.85 -7.69
CA PRO A 418 -10.88 11.10 -7.42
C PRO A 418 -10.33 11.44 -6.03
N LEU A 419 -9.81 10.43 -5.34
CA LEU A 419 -9.38 10.59 -3.94
C LEU A 419 -8.26 11.62 -3.78
N GLY A 420 -7.33 11.72 -4.75
CA GLY A 420 -6.31 12.76 -4.77
C GLY A 420 -6.91 14.17 -4.77
N ALA A 421 -7.96 14.42 -5.55
CA ALA A 421 -8.67 15.70 -5.59
C ALA A 421 -9.56 15.90 -4.35
N ALA A 422 -10.17 14.84 -3.82
CA ALA A 422 -11.02 14.93 -2.64
C ALA A 422 -10.22 15.30 -1.37
N LEU A 423 -8.98 14.85 -1.25
CA LEU A 423 -8.14 15.05 -0.07
C LEU A 423 -7.29 16.31 -0.14
N ARG A 424 -6.71 16.62 -1.29
CA ARG A 424 -5.84 17.80 -1.44
C ARG A 424 -6.65 19.08 -1.65
N ARG A 425 -6.23 20.16 -1.00
CA ARG A 425 -6.84 21.49 -1.18
C ARG A 425 -6.40 22.13 -2.50
N SER A 426 -7.29 22.92 -3.09
CA SER A 426 -7.05 23.76 -4.26
C SER A 426 -6.87 25.24 -3.87
N SER A 427 -6.53 26.08 -4.84
CA SER A 427 -6.35 27.53 -4.66
C SER A 427 -7.58 28.28 -4.11
N ALA A 428 -8.78 27.75 -4.32
CA ALA A 428 -10.02 28.36 -3.85
C ALA A 428 -10.28 28.17 -2.34
N GLU A 429 -9.41 27.46 -1.65
CA GLU A 429 -9.55 27.12 -0.24
C GLU A 429 -8.58 27.97 0.62
N GLU A 430 -8.92 28.16 1.90
CA GLU A 430 -8.15 29.01 2.83
C GLU A 430 -6.68 28.63 3.00
N PHE A 431 -6.32 27.38 2.66
CA PHE A 431 -4.98 26.85 2.79
C PHE A 431 -4.37 26.56 1.41
N GLY A 432 -3.81 27.56 0.75
CA GLY A 432 -3.27 27.48 -0.61
C GLY A 432 -1.77 27.19 -0.74
N ALA A 433 -1.00 27.27 0.34
CA ALA A 433 0.47 27.11 0.29
C ALA A 433 0.92 25.63 0.18
N PRO A 434 2.11 25.35 -0.37
CA PRO A 434 2.75 24.03 -0.25
C PRO A 434 2.93 23.66 1.21
N TRP A 435 2.66 22.40 1.57
CA TRP A 435 2.68 22.01 2.95
C TRP A 435 3.27 20.58 3.15
N ARG A 436 2.92 19.94 4.22
CA ARG A 436 3.54 18.72 4.75
C ARG A 436 2.70 17.45 4.48
N LEU A 437 1.78 17.51 3.50
CA LEU A 437 0.84 16.41 3.25
C LEU A 437 1.31 15.55 2.08
N LEU A 438 1.30 14.23 2.30
CA LEU A 438 1.62 13.22 1.30
C LEU A 438 0.39 12.42 0.91
N TYR A 439 0.26 12.13 -0.39
CA TYR A 439 -0.67 11.17 -0.94
C TYR A 439 0.10 10.05 -1.61
N ILE A 440 -0.01 8.86 -1.09
CA ILE A 440 0.66 7.65 -1.59
C ILE A 440 -0.38 6.79 -2.26
N GLY A 441 -0.13 6.41 -3.50
CA GLY A 441 -1.04 5.65 -4.36
C GLY A 441 -1.46 6.40 -5.63
N ASP A 442 -2.40 5.83 -6.36
CA ASP A 442 -2.98 6.40 -7.57
C ASP A 442 -3.89 7.60 -7.24
N PRO A 443 -3.56 8.84 -7.68
CA PRO A 443 -4.38 10.00 -7.38
C PRO A 443 -5.74 9.99 -8.08
N LEU A 444 -5.90 9.17 -9.10
CA LEU A 444 -7.17 8.95 -9.83
C LEU A 444 -8.06 7.89 -9.19
N TYR A 445 -7.61 7.24 -8.11
CA TYR A 445 -8.44 6.26 -7.41
C TYR A 445 -9.77 6.88 -6.95
N ARG A 446 -10.86 6.13 -7.15
CA ARG A 446 -12.20 6.53 -6.73
C ARG A 446 -12.81 5.49 -5.84
N VAL A 447 -13.40 5.97 -4.76
CA VAL A 447 -14.12 5.14 -3.80
C VAL A 447 -15.41 4.60 -4.43
N ARG A 448 -16.07 5.41 -5.26
CA ARG A 448 -17.28 5.01 -5.99
C ARG A 448 -17.09 5.29 -7.49
N PRO A 449 -16.73 4.32 -8.31
CA PRO A 449 -16.64 4.52 -9.75
C PRO A 449 -18.02 4.78 -10.38
N THR A 450 -18.01 5.46 -11.52
CA THR A 450 -19.23 5.89 -12.25
C THR A 450 -20.04 4.77 -12.87
N GLY A 451 -19.56 3.53 -12.84
CA GLY A 451 -20.24 2.37 -13.39
C GLY A 451 -19.93 1.09 -12.64
N THR A 452 -20.78 0.10 -12.79
CA THR A 452 -20.45 -1.26 -12.38
C THR A 452 -19.42 -1.81 -13.37
N LEU A 453 -18.26 -2.25 -12.89
CA LEU A 453 -17.30 -2.95 -13.72
C LEU A 453 -17.98 -4.22 -14.29
N THR A 454 -18.31 -4.18 -15.57
CA THR A 454 -18.86 -5.35 -16.25
C THR A 454 -17.74 -6.36 -16.43
N ARG A 455 -17.86 -7.53 -15.79
CA ARG A 455 -16.88 -8.60 -15.92
C ARG A 455 -17.27 -9.56 -17.02
N LEU A 456 -16.35 -9.81 -17.95
CA LEU A 456 -16.49 -10.83 -18.98
C LEU A 456 -16.10 -12.20 -18.44
N ARG A 457 -16.83 -13.23 -18.85
CA ARG A 457 -16.44 -14.60 -18.50
C ARG A 457 -15.09 -14.93 -19.14
N PRO A 458 -14.17 -15.61 -18.41
CA PRO A 458 -12.85 -15.94 -18.93
C PRO A 458 -12.87 -16.82 -20.21
N ASN A 459 -13.94 -17.57 -20.46
CA ASN A 459 -14.07 -18.41 -21.65
C ASN A 459 -14.30 -17.61 -22.94
N ASP A 460 -14.76 -16.36 -22.81
CA ASP A 460 -15.00 -15.45 -23.92
C ASP A 460 -13.72 -14.69 -24.33
N TRP A 461 -12.60 -14.95 -23.62
CA TRP A 461 -11.31 -14.35 -23.88
C TRP A 461 -10.29 -15.39 -24.35
N PRO A 462 -9.54 -15.14 -25.44
CA PRO A 462 -8.50 -16.06 -25.90
C PRO A 462 -7.51 -16.33 -24.77
N ALA A 463 -7.21 -17.58 -24.52
CA ALA A 463 -6.33 -17.99 -23.44
C ALA A 463 -4.93 -17.41 -23.67
N VAL A 464 -4.54 -16.43 -22.89
CA VAL A 464 -3.14 -16.02 -22.77
C VAL A 464 -2.37 -17.18 -22.17
N ALA A 465 -1.46 -17.77 -22.93
CA ALA A 465 -0.60 -18.89 -22.63
C ALA A 465 -1.27 -20.00 -21.78
N SER A 466 -1.62 -21.10 -22.43
CA SER A 466 -2.22 -22.26 -21.78
C SER A 466 -1.27 -22.87 -20.76
N TRP A 467 -1.49 -22.56 -19.50
CA TRP A 467 -1.08 -23.46 -18.43
C TRP A 467 -1.80 -24.79 -18.60
N PRO A 468 -1.17 -25.93 -18.24
CA PRO A 468 -1.89 -27.18 -18.17
C PRO A 468 -3.16 -26.94 -17.35
N ARG A 469 -4.30 -27.00 -17.99
CA ARG A 469 -5.59 -26.93 -17.30
C ARG A 469 -5.61 -28.16 -16.39
N TYR A 470 -5.51 -27.97 -15.09
CA TYR A 470 -5.82 -29.03 -14.14
C TYR A 470 -7.34 -29.32 -14.17
N SER A 471 -7.85 -29.66 -15.35
CA SER A 471 -9.28 -29.83 -15.58
C SER A 471 -9.81 -31.18 -15.07
N ALA A 472 -8.93 -32.15 -14.82
CA ALA A 472 -9.27 -33.39 -14.17
C ALA A 472 -8.20 -33.70 -13.13
N ILE A 473 -8.60 -33.76 -11.86
CA ILE A 473 -7.75 -34.29 -10.80
C ILE A 473 -7.91 -35.79 -10.88
N PRO A 474 -6.87 -36.57 -11.23
CA PRO A 474 -6.96 -38.02 -11.19
C PRO A 474 -7.27 -38.44 -9.76
N ALA A 475 -8.09 -39.47 -9.60
CA ALA A 475 -8.30 -40.08 -8.30
C ALA A 475 -6.94 -40.54 -7.74
N LEU A 476 -6.79 -40.43 -6.40
CA LEU A 476 -5.62 -40.99 -5.74
C LEU A 476 -5.68 -42.53 -5.89
N GLU A 477 -4.59 -43.11 -6.37
CA GLU A 477 -4.49 -44.57 -6.44
C GLU A 477 -4.51 -45.18 -5.01
N GLU A 478 -5.23 -46.29 -4.81
CA GLU A 478 -5.36 -46.93 -3.49
C GLU A 478 -4.00 -47.28 -2.86
N ASN A 479 -3.00 -47.62 -3.68
CA ASN A 479 -1.65 -48.00 -3.25
C ASN A 479 -0.62 -46.83 -3.35
N ALA A 480 -1.08 -45.58 -3.43
CA ALA A 480 -0.19 -44.43 -3.53
C ALA A 480 0.74 -44.34 -2.32
N ASN A 481 2.04 -44.19 -2.58
CA ASN A 481 3.02 -43.91 -1.52
C ASN A 481 2.85 -42.48 -0.98
N GLU A 482 3.49 -42.17 0.15
CA GLU A 482 3.37 -40.82 0.79
C GLU A 482 3.74 -39.67 -0.14
N GLN A 483 4.75 -39.82 -0.98
CA GLN A 483 5.16 -38.82 -1.95
C GLN A 483 4.10 -38.57 -3.04
N GLN A 484 3.45 -39.62 -3.50
CA GLN A 484 2.33 -39.52 -4.45
C GLN A 484 1.09 -38.89 -3.80
N LYS A 485 0.79 -39.23 -2.54
CA LYS A 485 -0.28 -38.58 -1.76
C LYS A 485 -0.03 -37.10 -1.60
N ILE A 486 1.18 -36.67 -1.26
CA ILE A 486 1.59 -35.27 -1.14
C ILE A 486 1.44 -34.55 -2.49
N GLN A 487 1.96 -35.13 -3.57
CA GLN A 487 1.83 -34.54 -4.90
C GLN A 487 0.38 -34.42 -5.35
N TRP A 488 -0.43 -35.42 -5.05
CA TRP A 488 -1.86 -35.38 -5.33
C TRP A 488 -2.57 -34.31 -4.52
N ALA A 489 -2.29 -34.20 -3.21
CA ALA A 489 -2.86 -33.18 -2.35
C ALA A 489 -2.51 -31.78 -2.83
N VAL A 490 -1.26 -31.52 -3.23
CA VAL A 490 -0.83 -30.24 -3.78
C VAL A 490 -1.52 -29.95 -5.11
N LYS A 491 -1.57 -30.90 -6.06
CA LYS A 491 -2.26 -30.75 -7.35
C LYS A 491 -3.75 -30.51 -7.16
N THR A 492 -4.38 -31.22 -6.23
CA THR A 492 -5.81 -31.07 -5.88
C THR A 492 -6.08 -29.70 -5.30
N SER A 493 -5.20 -29.22 -4.41
CA SER A 493 -5.28 -27.90 -3.82
C SER A 493 -5.15 -26.80 -4.86
N MET A 494 -4.20 -26.94 -5.80
CA MET A 494 -4.04 -26.02 -6.93
C MET A 494 -5.27 -25.98 -7.82
N ALA A 495 -5.84 -27.15 -8.16
CA ALA A 495 -7.01 -27.23 -9.02
C ALA A 495 -8.27 -26.66 -8.34
N ARG A 496 -8.46 -26.92 -7.05
CA ARG A 496 -9.58 -26.37 -6.26
C ARG A 496 -9.44 -24.86 -6.10
N PHE A 497 -8.24 -24.36 -5.84
CA PHE A 497 -7.97 -22.93 -5.78
C PHE A 497 -8.30 -22.23 -7.11
N GLN A 498 -8.01 -22.85 -8.25
CA GLN A 498 -8.35 -22.33 -9.58
C GLN A 498 -9.85 -22.38 -9.92
N ARG A 499 -10.64 -23.19 -9.19
CA ARG A 499 -12.07 -23.42 -9.47
C ARG A 499 -13.04 -22.77 -8.47
N GLU A 500 -12.64 -21.82 -7.67
CA GLU A 500 -13.48 -21.15 -6.66
C GLU A 500 -13.98 -22.03 -5.49
N GLU A 501 -13.68 -23.32 -5.44
CA GLU A 501 -14.09 -24.17 -4.33
C GLU A 501 -13.30 -23.90 -3.03
N VAL A 502 -12.43 -22.92 -3.06
CA VAL A 502 -11.54 -22.53 -1.95
C VAL A 502 -12.32 -22.21 -0.67
N VAL A 503 -13.52 -21.63 -0.80
CA VAL A 503 -14.32 -21.22 0.37
C VAL A 503 -15.04 -22.42 1.02
N ARG A 504 -15.44 -23.42 0.27
CA ARG A 504 -16.24 -24.55 0.78
C ARG A 504 -15.42 -25.73 1.32
N SER A 505 -14.19 -25.93 0.84
CA SER A 505 -13.34 -27.09 1.21
C SER A 505 -12.13 -26.74 2.08
N ARG A 506 -12.05 -25.50 2.60
CA ARG A 506 -10.91 -25.02 3.39
C ARG A 506 -10.62 -25.88 4.63
N GLY A 507 -11.64 -26.41 5.30
CA GLY A 507 -11.47 -27.25 6.49
C GLY A 507 -10.65 -28.50 6.22
N ASP A 508 -11.06 -29.33 5.25
CA ASP A 508 -10.41 -30.60 4.93
C ASP A 508 -9.02 -30.36 4.30
N LEU A 509 -8.94 -29.38 3.42
CA LEU A 509 -7.70 -29.01 2.75
C LEU A 509 -6.64 -28.50 3.74
N SER A 510 -7.07 -27.70 4.73
CA SER A 510 -6.17 -27.16 5.74
C SER A 510 -5.52 -28.26 6.58
N ILE A 511 -6.26 -29.33 6.90
CA ILE A 511 -5.74 -30.47 7.66
C ILE A 511 -4.65 -31.18 6.84
N VAL A 512 -4.92 -31.48 5.57
CA VAL A 512 -3.96 -32.14 4.69
C VAL A 512 -2.72 -31.30 4.44
N LEU A 513 -2.89 -30.02 4.09
CA LEU A 513 -1.76 -29.12 3.81
C LEU A 513 -0.89 -28.87 5.04
N ARG A 514 -1.50 -28.86 6.22
CA ARG A 514 -0.77 -28.67 7.49
C ARG A 514 0.05 -29.88 7.90
N SER A 515 -0.33 -31.08 7.44
CA SER A 515 0.45 -32.32 7.67
C SER A 515 1.65 -32.45 6.73
N ILE A 516 1.71 -31.66 5.64
CA ILE A 516 2.80 -31.72 4.66
C ILE A 516 4.06 -31.08 5.24
N GLN A 517 5.16 -31.85 5.23
CA GLN A 517 6.48 -31.33 5.56
C GLN A 517 7.08 -30.67 4.32
N ARG A 518 7.36 -29.38 4.40
CA ARG A 518 7.83 -28.54 3.28
C ARG A 518 9.10 -29.09 2.61
N ASP A 519 10.04 -29.59 3.39
CA ASP A 519 11.32 -30.13 2.95
C ASP A 519 11.20 -31.42 2.12
N GLN A 520 10.11 -32.16 2.28
CA GLN A 520 9.80 -33.32 1.46
C GLN A 520 9.29 -32.98 0.05
N LEU A 521 8.92 -31.72 -0.17
CA LEU A 521 8.44 -31.26 -1.48
C LEU A 521 9.60 -30.84 -2.41
N PRO A 522 9.43 -31.02 -3.74
CA PRO A 522 10.31 -30.42 -4.72
C PRO A 522 10.43 -28.91 -4.52
N LYS A 523 11.64 -28.35 -4.69
CA LYS A 523 11.90 -26.91 -4.48
C LYS A 523 10.95 -26.00 -5.28
N SER A 524 10.55 -26.42 -6.49
CA SER A 524 9.63 -25.66 -7.36
C SER A 524 8.20 -25.54 -6.82
N ILE A 525 7.79 -26.43 -5.89
CA ILE A 525 6.43 -26.47 -5.34
C ILE A 525 6.35 -25.78 -3.97
N ARG A 526 7.47 -25.69 -3.24
CA ARG A 526 7.52 -25.13 -1.88
C ARG A 526 6.90 -23.72 -1.79
N PRO A 527 7.25 -22.76 -2.68
CA PRO A 527 6.66 -21.43 -2.60
C PRO A 527 5.15 -21.42 -2.77
N PHE A 528 4.62 -22.34 -3.55
CA PHE A 528 3.16 -22.47 -3.70
C PHE A 528 2.48 -22.99 -2.42
N LEU A 529 3.09 -24.00 -1.77
CA LEU A 529 2.61 -24.46 -0.46
C LEU A 529 2.67 -23.33 0.58
N ASP A 530 3.77 -22.59 0.62
CA ASP A 530 3.96 -21.47 1.53
C ASP A 530 2.84 -20.42 1.33
N SER A 531 2.49 -20.10 0.08
CA SER A 531 1.40 -19.19 -0.26
C SER A 531 0.03 -19.69 0.23
N LEU A 532 -0.31 -20.96 -0.05
CA LEU A 532 -1.58 -21.55 0.39
C LEU A 532 -1.71 -21.59 1.90
N LEU A 533 -0.64 -22.00 2.60
CA LEU A 533 -0.65 -22.07 4.06
C LEU A 533 -0.75 -20.67 4.67
N THR A 534 -0.08 -19.68 4.10
CA THR A 534 -0.21 -18.28 4.53
C THR A 534 -1.67 -17.84 4.47
N ASP A 535 -2.36 -18.03 3.35
CA ASP A 535 -3.76 -17.65 3.20
C ASP A 535 -4.68 -18.40 4.19
N ILE A 536 -4.54 -19.71 4.28
CA ILE A 536 -5.40 -20.54 5.12
C ILE A 536 -5.20 -20.23 6.61
N LEU A 537 -3.96 -20.13 7.07
CA LEU A 537 -3.66 -19.89 8.49
C LEU A 537 -4.00 -18.46 8.89
N PHE A 538 -3.83 -17.53 7.96
CA PHE A 538 -4.21 -16.14 8.15
C PHE A 538 -5.73 -15.99 8.32
N GLU A 539 -6.54 -16.53 7.40
CA GLU A 539 -7.99 -16.51 7.48
C GLU A 539 -8.54 -17.24 8.71
N ALA A 540 -7.85 -18.30 9.14
CA ALA A 540 -8.18 -19.03 10.37
C ALA A 540 -7.68 -18.35 11.64
N ASN A 541 -7.03 -17.16 11.56
CA ASN A 541 -6.41 -16.46 12.69
C ASN A 541 -5.38 -17.30 13.46
N ARG A 542 -4.69 -18.23 12.76
CA ARG A 542 -3.66 -19.12 13.34
C ARG A 542 -2.25 -18.59 13.14
N LEU A 543 -2.04 -17.33 13.55
CA LEU A 543 -0.81 -16.60 13.27
C LEU A 543 0.43 -17.21 13.95
N SER A 544 0.28 -17.84 15.12
CA SER A 544 1.41 -18.53 15.78
C SER A 544 1.92 -19.69 14.94
N GLU A 545 1.01 -20.52 14.39
CA GLU A 545 1.39 -21.62 13.51
C GLU A 545 1.99 -21.11 12.19
N LEU A 546 1.44 -20.03 11.63
CA LEU A 546 1.99 -19.41 10.43
C LEU A 546 3.42 -18.90 10.68
N HIS A 547 3.63 -18.19 11.80
CA HIS A 547 4.95 -17.71 12.20
C HIS A 547 5.95 -18.87 12.36
N GLU A 548 5.59 -19.94 13.07
CA GLU A 548 6.45 -21.11 13.26
C GLU A 548 6.85 -21.75 11.92
N ARG A 549 5.88 -21.96 11.00
CA ARG A 549 6.14 -22.55 9.69
C ARG A 549 7.05 -21.71 8.82
N LEU A 550 6.79 -20.41 8.73
CA LEU A 550 7.61 -19.52 7.92
C LEU A 550 9.00 -19.30 8.54
N SER A 551 9.11 -19.30 9.88
CA SER A 551 10.41 -19.24 10.58
C SER A 551 11.26 -20.48 10.37
N ALA A 552 10.65 -21.64 10.13
CA ALA A 552 11.36 -22.88 9.80
C ALA A 552 11.97 -22.88 8.38
N ILE A 553 11.59 -21.93 7.51
CA ILE A 553 12.21 -21.79 6.19
C ILE A 553 13.65 -21.31 6.37
N PRO A 554 14.65 -21.99 5.79
CA PRO A 554 16.05 -21.54 5.88
C PRO A 554 16.21 -20.09 5.42
N LYS A 555 16.99 -19.29 6.14
CA LYS A 555 17.20 -17.85 5.83
C LYS A 555 17.61 -17.59 4.37
N THR A 556 18.35 -18.53 3.77
CA THR A 556 18.77 -18.48 2.36
C THR A 556 17.63 -18.74 1.37
N GLU A 557 16.52 -19.32 1.82
CA GLU A 557 15.32 -19.56 1.01
C GLU A 557 14.18 -18.56 1.32
N GLN A 558 14.35 -17.71 2.34
CA GLN A 558 13.36 -16.70 2.69
C GLN A 558 13.36 -15.57 1.66
N THR A 559 12.31 -15.52 0.88
CA THR A 559 12.04 -14.46 -0.09
C THR A 559 11.60 -13.16 0.63
N PRO A 560 11.63 -12.00 -0.03
CA PRO A 560 11.18 -10.73 0.57
C PRO A 560 9.73 -10.80 1.12
N ASP A 561 8.83 -11.49 0.42
CA ASP A 561 7.45 -11.70 0.84
C ASP A 561 7.34 -12.57 2.10
N VAL A 562 8.14 -13.63 2.22
CA VAL A 562 8.22 -14.45 3.45
C VAL A 562 8.68 -13.58 4.63
N LYS A 563 9.72 -12.76 4.44
CA LYS A 563 10.23 -11.86 5.48
C LYS A 563 9.16 -10.86 5.92
N ARG A 564 8.42 -10.26 4.97
CA ARG A 564 7.33 -9.33 5.26
C ARG A 564 6.21 -9.99 6.08
N VAL A 565 5.77 -11.20 5.70
CA VAL A 565 4.74 -11.94 6.46
C VAL A 565 5.23 -12.34 7.86
N LEU A 566 6.48 -12.75 7.98
CA LEU A 566 7.10 -13.04 9.29
C LEU A 566 7.11 -11.81 10.20
N ASP A 567 7.51 -10.65 9.67
CA ASP A 567 7.50 -9.40 10.43
C ASP A 567 6.08 -9.01 10.87
N MET A 568 5.13 -9.14 9.97
CA MET A 568 3.72 -8.90 10.24
C MET A 568 3.16 -9.83 11.32
N CYS A 569 3.38 -11.15 11.20
CA CYS A 569 2.96 -12.12 12.22
C CYS A 569 3.62 -11.84 13.57
N ARG A 570 4.92 -11.57 13.58
CA ARG A 570 5.68 -11.24 14.78
C ARG A 570 5.10 -10.01 15.49
N THR A 571 4.78 -8.97 14.73
CA THR A 571 4.22 -7.73 15.27
C THR A 571 2.86 -7.96 15.94
N VAL A 572 1.94 -8.66 15.26
CA VAL A 572 0.61 -8.95 15.82
C VAL A 572 0.68 -9.90 17.02
N LEU A 573 1.48 -10.95 16.93
CA LEU A 573 1.67 -11.90 18.03
C LEU A 573 2.32 -11.24 19.24
N PHE A 574 3.33 -10.40 19.01
CA PHE A 574 3.98 -9.63 20.07
C PHE A 574 2.96 -8.78 20.83
N GLN A 575 2.09 -8.08 20.10
CA GLN A 575 1.04 -7.26 20.70
C GLN A 575 0.07 -8.10 21.55
N ARG A 576 -0.40 -9.24 21.02
CA ARG A 576 -1.29 -10.16 21.75
C ARG A 576 -0.66 -10.68 23.05
N TYR A 577 0.60 -11.08 22.99
CA TYR A 577 1.32 -11.56 24.16
C TYR A 577 1.58 -10.43 25.19
N ALA A 578 1.85 -9.22 24.69
CA ALA A 578 1.99 -8.05 25.56
C ALA A 578 0.67 -7.72 26.28
N GLU A 579 -0.46 -7.79 25.59
CA GLU A 579 -1.79 -7.53 26.18
C GLU A 579 -2.20 -8.59 27.20
N THR A 580 -1.89 -9.84 26.94
CA THR A 580 -2.21 -10.95 27.87
C THR A 580 -1.20 -11.09 29.01
N GLY A 581 -0.13 -10.30 29.03
CA GLY A 581 0.93 -10.37 30.04
C GLY A 581 1.82 -11.61 29.90
N ASP A 582 1.84 -12.24 28.72
CA ASP A 582 2.67 -13.41 28.44
C ASP A 582 4.12 -13.01 28.14
N PHE A 583 4.87 -12.80 29.23
CA PHE A 583 6.25 -12.35 29.16
C PHE A 583 7.16 -13.27 28.34
N ALA A 584 7.03 -14.59 28.49
CA ALA A 584 7.93 -15.55 27.85
C ALA A 584 7.81 -15.53 26.31
N HIS A 585 6.59 -15.48 25.79
CA HIS A 585 6.37 -15.38 24.35
C HIS A 585 6.72 -13.98 23.81
N ALA A 586 6.38 -12.93 24.55
CA ALA A 586 6.75 -11.56 24.15
C ALA A 586 8.27 -11.37 24.09
N GLU A 587 9.02 -11.89 25.08
CA GLU A 587 10.49 -11.84 25.12
C GLU A 587 11.13 -12.62 23.95
N ARG A 588 10.60 -13.80 23.62
CA ARG A 588 11.08 -14.58 22.48
C ARG A 588 10.92 -13.79 21.18
N LEU A 589 9.73 -13.23 20.93
CA LEU A 589 9.49 -12.46 19.72
C LEU A 589 10.29 -11.16 19.67
N TRP A 590 10.52 -10.52 20.83
CA TRP A 590 11.43 -9.39 20.94
C TRP A 590 12.85 -9.77 20.49
N SER A 591 13.36 -10.90 20.96
CA SER A 591 14.68 -11.40 20.56
C SER A 591 14.74 -11.63 19.05
N GLU A 592 13.77 -12.36 18.48
CA GLU A 592 13.71 -12.59 17.04
C GLU A 592 13.67 -11.29 16.23
N ALA A 593 12.87 -10.31 16.67
CA ALA A 593 12.75 -9.02 16.00
C ALA A 593 14.05 -8.22 16.06
N THR A 594 14.67 -8.18 17.23
CA THR A 594 15.89 -7.41 17.49
C THR A 594 17.07 -7.90 16.65
N TYR A 595 17.18 -9.21 16.43
CA TYR A 595 18.23 -9.80 15.60
C TYR A 595 17.89 -9.83 14.10
N ALA A 596 16.67 -9.43 13.69
CA ALA A 596 16.28 -9.32 12.30
C ALA A 596 16.61 -7.97 11.63
N GLU A 597 17.43 -7.14 12.30
CA GLU A 597 17.84 -5.80 11.85
C GLU A 597 16.67 -4.81 11.68
N PRO A 598 15.82 -4.65 12.69
CA PRO A 598 14.74 -3.66 12.62
C PRO A 598 15.28 -2.25 12.87
N SER A 599 14.47 -1.24 12.54
CA SER A 599 14.82 0.15 12.85
C SER A 599 14.93 0.39 14.37
N ARG A 600 15.76 1.38 14.74
CA ARG A 600 15.93 1.83 16.15
C ARG A 600 14.59 2.07 16.83
N GLN A 601 13.68 2.75 16.16
CA GLN A 601 12.37 3.12 16.71
C GLN A 601 11.50 1.90 17.03
N TYR A 602 11.54 0.88 16.19
CA TYR A 602 10.81 -0.37 16.43
C TYR A 602 11.39 -1.15 17.62
N VAL A 603 12.73 -1.27 17.70
CA VAL A 603 13.40 -1.90 18.84
C VAL A 603 13.07 -1.17 20.15
N GLU A 604 13.04 0.15 20.13
CA GLU A 604 12.67 0.97 21.29
C GLU A 604 11.25 0.65 21.78
N GLN A 605 10.29 0.58 20.86
CA GLN A 605 8.89 0.25 21.18
C GLN A 605 8.74 -1.13 21.81
N ILE A 606 9.27 -2.17 21.15
CA ILE A 606 9.13 -3.54 21.64
C ILE A 606 9.93 -3.77 22.93
N THR A 607 11.09 -3.15 23.08
CA THR A 607 11.92 -3.22 24.29
C THR A 607 11.19 -2.60 25.48
N ALA A 608 10.57 -1.44 25.30
CA ALA A 608 9.77 -0.78 26.34
C ALA A 608 8.56 -1.64 26.77
N LYS A 609 7.86 -2.27 25.79
CA LYS A 609 6.71 -3.16 26.08
C LYS A 609 7.13 -4.40 26.89
N VAL A 610 8.21 -5.10 26.50
CA VAL A 610 8.71 -6.26 27.27
C VAL A 610 9.20 -5.85 28.65
N GLY A 611 9.90 -4.72 28.74
CA GLY A 611 10.34 -4.16 30.02
C GLY A 611 9.19 -3.86 30.98
N ALA A 612 8.03 -3.45 30.47
CA ALA A 612 6.82 -3.26 31.28
C ALA A 612 6.22 -4.59 31.78
N LEU A 613 6.36 -5.68 31.03
CA LEU A 613 5.89 -7.02 31.43
C LEU A 613 6.83 -7.70 32.45
N ALA A 614 8.06 -7.22 32.58
CA ALA A 614 9.01 -7.71 33.57
C ALA A 614 8.69 -7.12 34.97
N ASP A 615 7.53 -7.41 35.50
CA ASP A 615 6.92 -6.85 36.71
C ASP A 615 7.39 -7.53 38.02
N THR A 616 7.85 -8.78 37.94
CA THR A 616 8.35 -9.54 39.10
C THR A 616 9.88 -9.52 39.17
N PRO A 617 10.49 -9.73 40.38
CA PRO A 617 11.95 -9.82 40.50
C PRO A 617 12.57 -10.90 39.59
N ALA A 618 11.91 -12.04 39.44
CA ALA A 618 12.39 -13.14 38.59
C ALA A 618 12.40 -12.72 37.09
N ARG A 619 11.31 -12.15 36.60
CA ARG A 619 11.21 -11.64 35.21
C ARG A 619 12.21 -10.50 34.95
N LYS A 620 12.43 -9.60 35.93
CA LYS A 620 13.46 -8.55 35.83
C LYS A 620 14.87 -9.12 35.70
N ALA A 621 15.21 -10.13 36.49
CA ALA A 621 16.49 -10.79 36.39
C ALA A 621 16.70 -11.52 35.07
N GLU A 622 15.67 -12.21 34.59
CA GLU A 622 15.66 -12.83 33.27
C GLU A 622 15.82 -11.79 32.18
N TRP A 623 15.01 -10.72 32.19
CA TRP A 623 15.06 -9.62 31.24
C TRP A 623 16.45 -8.95 31.21
N ALA A 624 17.03 -8.63 32.36
CA ALA A 624 18.37 -8.08 32.45
C ALA A 624 19.44 -9.01 31.84
N THR A 625 19.26 -10.32 31.98
CA THR A 625 20.17 -11.31 31.40
C THR A 625 20.06 -11.32 29.86
N ARG A 626 18.84 -11.25 29.31
CA ARG A 626 18.62 -11.15 27.88
C ARG A 626 19.15 -9.86 27.27
N LEU A 627 18.92 -8.72 27.95
CA LEU A 627 19.45 -7.43 27.53
C LEU A 627 20.98 -7.42 27.48
N ARG A 628 21.67 -8.03 28.48
CA ARG A 628 23.14 -8.14 28.46
C ARG A 628 23.65 -8.97 27.28
N ALA A 629 22.99 -10.06 26.95
CA ALA A 629 23.36 -10.87 25.79
C ALA A 629 23.20 -10.09 24.50
N ALA A 630 22.03 -9.49 24.29
CA ALA A 630 21.73 -8.73 23.06
C ALA A 630 22.61 -7.47 22.92
N GLU A 631 22.88 -6.75 24.02
CA GLU A 631 23.81 -5.59 24.01
C GLU A 631 25.21 -6.00 23.55
N ARG A 632 25.71 -7.13 24.05
CA ARG A 632 27.02 -7.64 23.63
C ARG A 632 27.07 -7.96 22.13
N ASP A 633 26.02 -8.61 21.62
CA ASP A 633 25.97 -9.10 20.27
C ASP A 633 25.69 -7.96 19.26
N LEU A 634 24.97 -6.91 19.68
CA LEU A 634 24.54 -5.79 18.85
C LEU A 634 25.24 -4.46 19.17
N LYS A 635 26.38 -4.51 19.88
CA LYS A 635 27.07 -3.33 20.44
C LYS A 635 27.36 -2.20 19.46
N GLN A 636 27.50 -2.50 18.17
CA GLN A 636 27.83 -1.52 17.13
C GLN A 636 26.61 -1.10 16.30
N THR A 637 25.40 -1.42 16.73
CA THR A 637 24.16 -1.09 16.03
C THR A 637 23.33 -0.08 16.82
N GLU A 638 22.45 0.63 16.14
CA GLU A 638 21.48 1.51 16.80
C GLU A 638 20.57 0.76 17.79
N ALA A 639 20.24 -0.50 17.49
CA ALA A 639 19.51 -1.38 18.39
C ALA A 639 20.30 -1.62 19.71
N GLY A 640 21.63 -1.77 19.62
CA GLY A 640 22.49 -1.94 20.79
C GLY A 640 22.44 -0.75 21.75
N GLU A 641 22.33 0.48 21.27
CA GLU A 641 22.18 1.66 22.11
C GLU A 641 20.87 1.65 22.91
N VAL A 642 19.77 1.28 22.25
CA VAL A 642 18.44 1.15 22.88
C VAL A 642 18.48 0.10 23.99
N ILE A 643 19.06 -1.07 23.68
CA ILE A 643 19.18 -2.20 24.60
C ILE A 643 20.05 -1.82 25.81
N ALA A 644 21.17 -1.13 25.59
CA ALA A 644 22.04 -0.64 26.65
C ALA A 644 21.33 0.34 27.61
N ALA A 645 20.49 1.24 27.05
CA ALA A 645 19.69 2.17 27.82
C ALA A 645 18.66 1.45 28.70
N GLU A 646 17.93 0.49 28.14
CA GLU A 646 16.94 -0.29 28.88
C GLU A 646 17.61 -1.16 29.97
N ARG A 647 18.73 -1.82 29.65
CA ARG A 647 19.48 -2.60 30.65
C ARG A 647 19.84 -1.75 31.88
N LYS A 648 20.40 -0.54 31.64
CA LYS A 648 20.71 0.39 32.75
C LYS A 648 19.47 0.71 33.58
N ARG A 649 18.31 0.90 32.92
CA ARG A 649 17.04 1.18 33.62
C ARG A 649 16.58 0.01 34.51
N VAL A 650 16.75 -1.22 34.02
CA VAL A 650 16.31 -2.44 34.74
C VAL A 650 17.27 -2.80 35.89
N GLU A 651 18.58 -2.55 35.75
CA GLU A 651 19.60 -2.91 36.73
C GLU A 651 19.79 -1.88 37.85
N VAL A 652 19.26 -0.65 37.70
CA VAL A 652 19.31 0.35 38.80
C VAL A 652 18.30 -0.03 39.87
N PRO A 653 18.74 -0.32 41.13
CA PRO A 653 17.83 -0.51 42.26
C PRO A 653 17.01 0.78 42.45
N LYS A 654 15.68 0.67 42.53
CA LYS A 654 14.85 1.79 42.97
C LYS A 654 14.96 1.99 44.47
#